data_5d80c629568ef40dbf2aa63a783529e9
#
_entry.id   5d80c629568ef40dbf2aa63a783529e9
#
_cell.length_a   1.000
_cell.length_b   1.000
_cell.length_c   1.000
_cell.angle_alpha   90.00
_cell.angle_beta   90.00
_cell.angle_gamma   90.00
#
_symmetry.space_group_name_H-M   'P 1'
#
loop_
_entity.id
_entity.type
_entity.pdbx_description
1 polymer ?
#
loop_
_entity_poly.entity_id
_entity_poly.type
_entity_poly.pdbx_seq_one_letter_code
_entity_poly.pdbx_strand_id
1 'polypeptide(L)'
;MKISFIKGALATVLFTVTAVPVSNAHPLHPEYGVFTGMDTRETALYNLAIDEMVQNIEDDGTFRTGELWGGVWTRDISYSIILSLAHVEPVIARNSLLCKIDSLGRIVQDTGTGGAWPCSIDREIWTVAAYELWLETGDPEWLKTAYSAASRSMDDDLFTAFDRESGMFRGESSFIDWRSQSYPVWMDCKDIASSECLGTNAVFVAALKCLAGMAAALGKTDDESRYAQAAADLSAAINDNLWMEDRGYYAQYSYGRTFRAISPRSETLGESLCILYGVADGKKASSIIGNMPVSAFGPTIFWPQIAWQKPYHNNAVWPFVTSFYGLASAAVGSWSGIRCALESNESFAYKYGTNYENMVSSDGSTATCTNSHRQLWSIAGFIALYRRLLLGIEYGQDGIRFRPSIPEGKEGTRTLEGLKYRNMLLDICVEGAGSVISGFTLDGSPSDDAFVPDTLVGRHKVVINVIEDPSHVDIPVPVRPYTVDLPTPETVLEGRSLKWTAIDNAMHYKVLRNGRELVRTTDTSFKLRRKGEYSVIAVSPDGVESFMSEPCGFFKTVVSGEFGQDLNKSGSTSVIEVRIRRSGTYSLKFLYSNGNGEVEYHNKCATRTLYVDGNPCGAVAMPQRGTDWNDRGWSTCLNVNLHRGRHRMELRYPEQNINMNIEEDRAVVHSVCLVRTARR
;
A
#
# COMPACT_ATOMS: atom_id res chain seq x y z
N MET A 1 19.75 45.98 -58.59
CA MET A 1 19.98 44.82 -57.76
C MET A 1 18.64 44.04 -57.64
N LYS A 2 18.48 42.93 -58.36
CA LYS A 2 17.23 42.24 -58.56
C LYS A 2 17.09 41.22 -57.42
N ILE A 3 16.02 41.31 -56.64
CA ILE A 3 15.61 40.31 -55.61
C ILE A 3 14.71 39.34 -56.32
N SER A 4 15.12 38.08 -56.39
CA SER A 4 14.35 36.94 -56.90
C SER A 4 13.52 36.32 -55.81
N PHE A 5 12.20 36.27 -56.00
CA PHE A 5 11.24 35.54 -55.14
C PHE A 5 11.22 34.07 -55.56
N ILE A 6 11.58 33.16 -54.63
CA ILE A 6 11.38 31.73 -54.78
C ILE A 6 10.01 31.42 -54.23
N LYS A 7 9.10 30.97 -55.10
CA LYS A 7 7.81 30.38 -54.70
C LYS A 7 8.02 28.95 -54.23
N GLY A 8 7.87 28.73 -52.92
CA GLY A 8 7.79 27.38 -52.36
C GLY A 8 6.40 26.81 -52.57
N ALA A 9 6.30 25.68 -53.25
CA ALA A 9 5.07 24.92 -53.38
C ALA A 9 4.78 24.16 -52.06
N LEU A 10 3.65 24.43 -51.40
CA LEU A 10 3.13 23.65 -50.30
C LEU A 10 2.53 22.36 -50.90
N ALA A 11 3.17 21.22 -50.66
CA ALA A 11 2.61 19.92 -50.97
C ALA A 11 1.68 19.52 -49.79
N THR A 12 0.38 19.59 -50.02
CA THR A 12 -0.63 19.03 -49.09
C THR A 12 -0.63 17.53 -49.24
N VAL A 13 -0.06 16.81 -48.26
CA VAL A 13 -0.16 15.36 -48.19
C VAL A 13 -1.54 15.05 -47.60
N LEU A 14 -2.47 14.62 -48.45
CA LEU A 14 -3.75 14.02 -47.99
C LEU A 14 -3.43 12.62 -47.46
N PHE A 15 -3.49 12.45 -46.14
CA PHE A 15 -3.61 11.11 -45.57
C PHE A 15 -5.04 10.62 -45.79
N THR A 16 -5.25 9.77 -46.75
CA THR A 16 -6.47 8.94 -46.84
C THR A 16 -6.38 7.88 -45.74
N VAL A 17 -7.05 8.14 -44.62
CA VAL A 17 -7.34 7.07 -43.65
C VAL A 17 -8.35 6.14 -44.33
N THR A 18 -7.86 5.04 -44.89
CA THR A 18 -8.73 3.92 -45.26
C THR A 18 -9.25 3.35 -43.92
N ALA A 19 -10.53 3.58 -43.64
CA ALA A 19 -11.21 2.85 -42.58
C ALA A 19 -11.12 1.36 -42.90
N VAL A 20 -10.25 0.64 -42.23
CA VAL A 20 -10.28 -0.81 -42.21
C VAL A 20 -11.61 -1.18 -41.55
N PRO A 21 -12.47 -1.98 -42.19
CA PRO A 21 -13.69 -2.45 -41.53
C PRO A 21 -13.22 -3.21 -40.28
N VAL A 22 -13.61 -2.72 -39.11
CA VAL A 22 -13.43 -3.43 -37.84
C VAL A 22 -14.28 -4.69 -37.97
N SER A 23 -13.69 -5.79 -38.42
CA SER A 23 -14.26 -7.11 -38.25
C SER A 23 -14.51 -7.29 -36.75
N ASN A 24 -15.69 -7.80 -36.38
CA ASN A 24 -16.01 -8.17 -35.00
C ASN A 24 -14.76 -8.82 -34.39
N ALA A 25 -14.15 -8.12 -33.42
CA ALA A 25 -12.91 -8.58 -32.82
C ALA A 25 -13.26 -9.84 -32.00
N HIS A 26 -13.10 -11.00 -32.63
CA HIS A 26 -13.17 -12.27 -31.90
C HIS A 26 -12.11 -12.27 -30.84
N PRO A 27 -12.42 -12.63 -29.58
CA PRO A 27 -11.44 -12.70 -28.52
C PRO A 27 -10.36 -13.70 -28.92
N LEU A 28 -9.09 -13.32 -28.75
CA LEU A 28 -7.95 -14.22 -28.97
C LEU A 28 -7.95 -15.39 -27.98
N HIS A 29 -8.52 -15.17 -26.80
CA HIS A 29 -8.50 -16.08 -25.65
C HIS A 29 -9.91 -16.31 -25.08
N PRO A 30 -10.81 -16.99 -25.81
CA PRO A 30 -12.18 -17.24 -25.35
C PRO A 30 -12.28 -18.14 -24.12
N GLU A 31 -11.22 -18.87 -23.77
CA GLU A 31 -11.12 -19.71 -22.58
C GLU A 31 -11.20 -18.94 -21.28
N TYR A 32 -10.95 -17.61 -21.28
CA TYR A 32 -11.08 -16.70 -20.12
C TYR A 32 -12.43 -15.98 -20.07
N GLY A 33 -13.39 -16.42 -20.90
CA GLY A 33 -14.69 -15.79 -21.08
C GLY A 33 -14.70 -14.75 -22.20
N VAL A 34 -15.83 -14.62 -22.85
CA VAL A 34 -16.04 -13.69 -23.98
C VAL A 34 -16.77 -12.45 -23.47
N PHE A 35 -16.06 -11.34 -23.33
CA PHE A 35 -16.66 -10.06 -22.95
C PHE A 35 -17.11 -9.28 -24.19
N THR A 36 -18.33 -8.76 -24.15
CA THR A 36 -18.83 -7.75 -25.08
C THR A 36 -19.27 -6.53 -24.30
N GLY A 37 -18.62 -5.41 -24.55
CA GLY A 37 -18.92 -4.12 -23.94
C GLY A 37 -20.08 -3.41 -24.63
N MET A 38 -20.47 -2.24 -24.07
CA MET A 38 -21.50 -1.38 -24.66
C MET A 38 -21.14 -0.89 -26.07
N ASP A 39 -19.86 -0.86 -26.38
CA ASP A 39 -19.30 -0.48 -27.66
C ASP A 39 -18.03 -1.30 -28.03
N THR A 40 -17.56 -1.09 -29.26
CA THR A 40 -16.37 -1.77 -29.78
C THR A 40 -15.09 -1.39 -29.04
N ARG A 41 -15.01 -0.17 -28.48
CA ARG A 41 -13.83 0.30 -27.74
C ARG A 41 -13.70 -0.45 -26.39
N GLU A 42 -14.78 -0.56 -25.63
CA GLU A 42 -14.78 -1.33 -24.39
C GLU A 42 -14.37 -2.78 -24.64
N THR A 43 -14.97 -3.41 -25.67
CA THR A 43 -14.64 -4.79 -26.07
C THR A 43 -13.17 -4.94 -26.43
N ALA A 44 -12.62 -4.03 -27.23
CA ALA A 44 -11.23 -4.09 -27.68
C ALA A 44 -10.24 -3.90 -26.54
N LEU A 45 -10.49 -2.96 -25.63
CA LEU A 45 -9.63 -2.71 -24.47
C LEU A 45 -9.63 -3.85 -23.45
N TYR A 46 -10.81 -4.46 -23.23
CA TYR A 46 -10.89 -5.65 -22.39
C TYR A 46 -10.11 -6.83 -23.00
N ASN A 47 -10.24 -7.07 -24.29
CA ASN A 47 -9.52 -8.13 -24.99
C ASN A 47 -8.00 -7.86 -25.01
N LEU A 48 -7.56 -6.60 -25.11
CA LEU A 48 -6.16 -6.20 -24.94
C LEU A 48 -5.64 -6.60 -23.56
N ALA A 49 -6.39 -6.33 -22.49
CA ALA A 49 -5.97 -6.68 -21.14
C ALA A 49 -5.87 -8.22 -20.95
N ILE A 50 -6.78 -9.00 -21.53
CA ILE A 50 -6.72 -10.47 -21.49
C ILE A 50 -5.51 -10.98 -22.29
N ASP A 51 -5.25 -10.44 -23.48
CA ASP A 51 -4.10 -10.83 -24.32
C ASP A 51 -2.77 -10.52 -23.60
N GLU A 52 -2.63 -9.33 -23.02
CA GLU A 52 -1.44 -8.97 -22.25
C GLU A 52 -1.27 -9.81 -20.98
N MET A 53 -2.37 -10.22 -20.30
CA MET A 53 -2.31 -11.16 -19.20
C MET A 53 -1.70 -12.49 -19.64
N VAL A 54 -2.15 -13.03 -20.76
CA VAL A 54 -1.63 -14.31 -21.30
C VAL A 54 -0.14 -14.19 -21.66
N GLN A 55 0.27 -13.04 -22.23
CA GLN A 55 1.68 -12.76 -22.54
C GLN A 55 2.56 -12.63 -21.29
N ASN A 56 1.97 -12.45 -20.12
CA ASN A 56 2.68 -12.40 -18.82
C ASN A 56 2.70 -13.76 -18.11
N ILE A 57 2.26 -14.84 -18.73
CA ILE A 57 2.44 -16.20 -18.20
C ILE A 57 3.79 -16.74 -18.66
N GLU A 58 4.66 -17.06 -17.69
CA GLU A 58 5.99 -17.61 -17.93
C GLU A 58 5.93 -19.13 -18.18
N ASP A 59 6.99 -19.69 -18.80
CA ASP A 59 7.09 -21.11 -19.11
C ASP A 59 7.04 -22.04 -17.88
N ASP A 60 7.38 -21.52 -16.70
CA ASP A 60 7.30 -22.23 -15.43
C ASP A 60 5.90 -22.26 -14.82
N GLY A 61 4.92 -21.64 -15.48
CA GLY A 61 3.53 -21.59 -15.05
C GLY A 61 3.30 -20.58 -13.94
N THR A 62 4.07 -19.51 -13.87
CA THR A 62 3.86 -18.37 -12.97
C THR A 62 3.56 -17.10 -13.75
N PHE A 63 3.05 -16.06 -13.07
CA PHE A 63 2.92 -14.74 -13.66
C PHE A 63 4.22 -13.94 -13.57
N ARG A 64 4.58 -13.29 -14.68
CA ARG A 64 5.58 -12.23 -14.73
C ARG A 64 4.96 -10.91 -14.27
N THR A 65 5.67 -10.14 -13.46
CA THR A 65 5.20 -8.85 -12.92
C THR A 65 4.97 -7.78 -14.02
N GLY A 66 5.81 -7.75 -15.04
CA GLY A 66 5.69 -6.83 -16.17
C GLY A 66 6.80 -7.03 -17.18
N GLU A 67 6.77 -6.32 -18.32
CA GLU A 67 7.80 -6.49 -19.36
C GLU A 67 9.21 -6.16 -18.85
N LEU A 68 9.36 -5.07 -18.08
CA LEU A 68 10.63 -4.70 -17.46
C LEU A 68 10.91 -5.48 -16.16
N TRP A 69 9.88 -5.98 -15.49
CA TRP A 69 9.98 -6.61 -14.19
C TRP A 69 9.75 -8.12 -14.33
N GLY A 70 10.86 -8.85 -14.54
CA GLY A 70 10.82 -10.31 -14.66
C GLY A 70 10.55 -11.00 -13.33
N GLY A 71 9.95 -12.20 -13.42
CA GLY A 71 9.68 -13.07 -12.28
C GLY A 71 8.49 -12.61 -11.42
N VAL A 72 8.30 -13.32 -10.32
CA VAL A 72 7.21 -13.14 -9.38
C VAL A 72 7.66 -12.22 -8.24
N TRP A 73 7.00 -11.08 -8.09
CA TRP A 73 7.20 -10.17 -6.96
C TRP A 73 5.96 -10.24 -6.06
N THR A 74 6.14 -10.53 -4.78
CA THR A 74 5.07 -10.87 -3.84
C THR A 74 3.94 -9.85 -3.84
N ARG A 75 4.27 -8.56 -3.71
CA ARG A 75 3.29 -7.48 -3.63
C ARG A 75 2.54 -7.30 -4.94
N ASP A 76 3.27 -7.21 -6.06
CA ASP A 76 2.70 -6.98 -7.39
C ASP A 76 1.74 -8.09 -7.82
N ILE A 77 2.17 -9.33 -7.64
CA ILE A 77 1.34 -10.51 -7.94
C ILE A 77 0.11 -10.55 -7.04
N SER A 78 0.26 -10.25 -5.75
CA SER A 78 -0.86 -10.31 -4.81
C SER A 78 -1.93 -9.28 -5.13
N TYR A 79 -1.59 -8.02 -5.40
CA TYR A 79 -2.57 -7.03 -5.84
C TYR A 79 -3.24 -7.40 -7.16
N SER A 80 -2.49 -7.99 -8.10
CA SER A 80 -3.05 -8.48 -9.37
C SER A 80 -4.07 -9.59 -9.16
N ILE A 81 -3.76 -10.54 -8.28
CA ILE A 81 -4.66 -11.64 -7.93
C ILE A 81 -5.92 -11.13 -7.25
N ILE A 82 -5.81 -10.20 -6.28
CA ILE A 82 -6.94 -9.58 -5.58
C ILE A 82 -7.85 -8.84 -6.56
N LEU A 83 -7.29 -8.08 -7.48
CA LEU A 83 -8.07 -7.29 -8.44
C LEU A 83 -8.91 -8.20 -9.35
N SER A 84 -8.30 -9.20 -9.98
CA SER A 84 -9.03 -10.07 -10.91
C SER A 84 -8.42 -11.44 -11.17
N LEU A 85 -7.08 -11.63 -11.02
CA LEU A 85 -6.44 -12.83 -11.58
C LEU A 85 -6.73 -14.10 -10.80
N ALA A 86 -7.16 -14.03 -9.53
CA ALA A 86 -7.71 -15.18 -8.83
C ALA A 86 -8.88 -15.82 -9.60
N HIS A 87 -9.68 -14.98 -10.29
CA HIS A 87 -10.92 -15.36 -10.93
C HIS A 87 -10.82 -15.47 -12.47
N VAL A 88 -9.65 -15.14 -13.04
CA VAL A 88 -9.39 -15.24 -14.48
C VAL A 88 -8.52 -16.46 -14.76
N GLU A 89 -7.43 -16.60 -14.02
CA GLU A 89 -6.46 -17.69 -14.21
C GLU A 89 -5.97 -18.23 -12.85
N PRO A 90 -6.83 -18.98 -12.12
CA PRO A 90 -6.56 -19.43 -10.76
C PRO A 90 -5.35 -20.39 -10.64
N VAL A 91 -5.02 -21.13 -11.70
CA VAL A 91 -3.90 -22.08 -11.66
C VAL A 91 -2.56 -21.34 -11.62
N ILE A 92 -2.38 -20.38 -12.50
CA ILE A 92 -1.15 -19.55 -12.56
C ILE A 92 -1.07 -18.67 -11.32
N ALA A 93 -2.19 -18.11 -10.84
CA ALA A 93 -2.27 -17.36 -9.59
C ALA A 93 -1.77 -18.21 -8.40
N ARG A 94 -2.23 -19.45 -8.28
CA ARG A 94 -1.79 -20.40 -7.24
C ARG A 94 -0.29 -20.67 -7.31
N ASN A 95 0.23 -20.97 -8.50
CA ASN A 95 1.65 -21.23 -8.70
C ASN A 95 2.50 -20.03 -8.29
N SER A 96 2.07 -18.83 -8.68
CA SER A 96 2.75 -17.59 -8.36
C SER A 96 2.75 -17.30 -6.85
N LEU A 97 1.67 -17.61 -6.14
CA LEU A 97 1.63 -17.49 -4.68
C LEU A 97 2.52 -18.52 -3.99
N LEU A 98 2.54 -19.77 -4.46
CA LEU A 98 3.32 -20.85 -3.87
C LEU A 98 4.83 -20.59 -3.90
N CYS A 99 5.38 -19.98 -4.97
CA CYS A 99 6.80 -19.67 -5.06
C CYS A 99 7.21 -18.52 -4.12
N LYS A 100 6.27 -17.87 -3.43
CA LYS A 100 6.51 -16.84 -2.41
C LYS A 100 6.34 -17.34 -0.97
N ILE A 101 6.45 -18.62 -0.76
CA ILE A 101 6.56 -19.23 0.58
C ILE A 101 8.00 -19.73 0.75
N ASP A 102 8.70 -19.24 1.78
CA ASP A 102 10.08 -19.66 2.07
C ASP A 102 10.17 -21.07 2.69
N SER A 103 11.38 -21.58 2.87
CA SER A 103 11.61 -22.91 3.44
C SER A 103 11.15 -23.07 4.90
N LEU A 104 10.89 -21.97 5.58
CA LEU A 104 10.32 -21.94 6.93
C LEU A 104 8.80 -21.83 6.92
N GLY A 105 8.17 -21.78 5.75
CA GLY A 105 6.73 -21.63 5.58
C GLY A 105 6.23 -20.21 5.84
N ARG A 106 7.09 -19.19 5.62
CA ARG A 106 6.74 -17.78 5.75
C ARG A 106 6.54 -17.14 4.37
N ILE A 107 5.67 -16.15 4.30
CA ILE A 107 5.50 -15.32 3.11
C ILE A 107 6.74 -14.43 2.93
N VAL A 108 7.31 -14.42 1.72
CA VAL A 108 8.51 -13.64 1.38
C VAL A 108 8.16 -12.18 1.14
N GLN A 109 8.89 -11.25 1.77
CA GLN A 109 8.90 -9.83 1.40
C GLN A 109 10.10 -9.58 0.49
N ASP A 110 9.89 -9.27 -0.78
CA ASP A 110 10.94 -9.16 -1.82
C ASP A 110 11.00 -7.80 -2.51
N THR A 111 10.16 -6.87 -2.09
CA THR A 111 10.14 -5.48 -2.56
C THR A 111 10.26 -4.52 -1.39
N GLY A 112 10.68 -3.29 -1.67
CA GLY A 112 10.79 -2.24 -0.68
C GLY A 112 12.16 -1.53 -0.67
N THR A 113 12.26 -0.47 0.10
CA THR A 113 13.49 0.31 0.28
C THR A 113 14.57 -0.56 0.94
N GLY A 114 15.68 -0.74 0.23
CA GLY A 114 16.73 -1.65 0.67
C GLY A 114 16.40 -3.13 0.47
N GLY A 115 15.31 -3.43 -0.20
CA GLY A 115 15.02 -4.72 -0.81
C GLY A 115 14.04 -5.60 -0.07
N ALA A 116 13.90 -5.55 1.27
CA ALA A 116 13.04 -6.52 1.95
C ALA A 116 12.74 -6.17 3.42
N TRP A 117 12.13 -7.14 4.11
CA TRP A 117 11.89 -7.14 5.53
C TRP A 117 13.19 -6.98 6.33
N PRO A 118 13.24 -6.19 7.45
CA PRO A 118 12.07 -5.57 8.11
C PRO A 118 11.83 -4.10 7.71
N CYS A 119 12.40 -3.58 6.63
CA CYS A 119 12.10 -2.25 6.15
C CYS A 119 10.69 -2.23 5.54
N SER A 120 10.42 -3.15 4.63
CA SER A 120 9.09 -3.42 4.09
C SER A 120 8.49 -4.66 4.75
N ILE A 121 7.22 -4.59 5.16
CA ILE A 121 6.49 -5.68 5.84
C ILE A 121 5.08 -5.90 5.29
N ASP A 122 4.74 -5.30 4.15
CA ASP A 122 3.42 -5.43 3.53
C ASP A 122 3.19 -6.77 2.80
N ARG A 123 4.07 -7.76 3.04
CA ARG A 123 3.96 -9.13 2.54
C ARG A 123 2.61 -9.78 2.80
N GLU A 124 1.90 -9.32 3.81
CA GLU A 124 0.59 -9.85 4.20
C GLU A 124 -0.52 -9.60 3.16
N ILE A 125 -0.28 -8.78 2.13
CA ILE A 125 -1.19 -8.70 0.98
C ILE A 125 -1.32 -10.05 0.24
N TRP A 126 -0.32 -10.92 0.32
CA TRP A 126 -0.37 -12.31 -0.13
C TRP A 126 -1.51 -13.08 0.54
N THR A 127 -1.74 -12.87 1.84
CA THR A 127 -2.83 -13.51 2.59
C THR A 127 -4.20 -13.18 2.01
N VAL A 128 -4.39 -11.92 1.59
CA VAL A 128 -5.63 -11.48 0.93
C VAL A 128 -5.78 -12.13 -0.44
N ALA A 129 -4.70 -12.17 -1.22
CA ALA A 129 -4.70 -12.84 -2.52
C ALA A 129 -4.99 -14.34 -2.42
N ALA A 130 -4.40 -15.00 -1.42
CA ALA A 130 -4.64 -16.42 -1.17
C ALA A 130 -6.09 -16.71 -0.74
N TYR A 131 -6.71 -15.78 -0.01
CA TYR A 131 -8.13 -15.88 0.35
C TYR A 131 -9.05 -15.70 -0.87
N GLU A 132 -8.80 -14.71 -1.74
CA GLU A 132 -9.55 -14.50 -2.98
C GLU A 132 -9.46 -15.75 -3.89
N LEU A 133 -8.29 -16.36 -3.99
CA LEU A 133 -8.11 -17.61 -4.74
C LEU A 133 -8.90 -18.79 -4.14
N TRP A 134 -9.01 -18.85 -2.82
CA TRP A 134 -9.87 -19.85 -2.17
C TRP A 134 -11.35 -19.58 -2.42
N LEU A 135 -11.81 -18.33 -2.42
CA LEU A 135 -13.20 -17.99 -2.77
C LEU A 135 -13.55 -18.49 -4.18
N GLU A 136 -12.62 -18.35 -5.14
CA GLU A 136 -12.79 -18.84 -6.51
C GLU A 136 -12.85 -20.37 -6.56
N THR A 137 -11.87 -21.03 -5.96
CA THR A 137 -11.66 -22.47 -6.19
C THR A 137 -12.45 -23.38 -5.26
N GLY A 138 -12.71 -22.90 -4.03
CA GLY A 138 -13.27 -23.74 -2.94
C GLY A 138 -12.35 -24.87 -2.51
N ASP A 139 -11.06 -24.90 -2.94
CA ASP A 139 -10.12 -26.00 -2.70
C ASP A 139 -9.71 -26.07 -1.21
N PRO A 140 -10.08 -27.16 -0.48
CA PRO A 140 -9.76 -27.30 0.93
C PRO A 140 -8.26 -27.52 1.21
N GLU A 141 -7.50 -28.06 0.26
CA GLU A 141 -6.06 -28.25 0.44
C GLU A 141 -5.32 -26.92 0.22
N TRP A 142 -5.78 -26.10 -0.71
CA TRP A 142 -5.30 -24.72 -0.84
C TRP A 142 -5.58 -23.91 0.43
N LEU A 143 -6.80 -24.00 0.97
CA LEU A 143 -7.18 -23.30 2.21
C LEU A 143 -6.23 -23.64 3.36
N LYS A 144 -5.89 -24.92 3.56
CA LYS A 144 -4.94 -25.35 4.61
C LYS A 144 -3.54 -24.78 4.39
N THR A 145 -3.06 -24.83 3.15
CA THR A 145 -1.74 -24.31 2.77
C THR A 145 -1.67 -22.79 2.99
N ALA A 146 -2.66 -22.06 2.49
CA ALA A 146 -2.77 -20.62 2.63
C ALA A 146 -2.83 -20.19 4.09
N TYR A 147 -3.70 -20.82 4.88
CA TYR A 147 -3.82 -20.56 6.30
C TYR A 147 -2.51 -20.80 7.05
N SER A 148 -1.79 -21.89 6.75
CA SER A 148 -0.53 -22.22 7.43
C SER A 148 0.55 -21.16 7.19
N ALA A 149 0.73 -20.73 5.94
CA ALA A 149 1.73 -19.71 5.59
C ALA A 149 1.35 -18.32 6.15
N ALA A 150 0.08 -17.93 6.00
CA ALA A 150 -0.43 -16.65 6.44
C ALA A 150 -0.41 -16.52 7.98
N SER A 151 -0.89 -17.53 8.72
CA SER A 151 -0.91 -17.48 10.19
C SER A 151 0.50 -17.41 10.78
N ARG A 152 1.45 -18.16 10.21
CA ARG A 152 2.85 -18.10 10.64
C ARG A 152 3.46 -16.73 10.41
N SER A 153 3.28 -16.17 9.21
CA SER A 153 3.81 -14.85 8.86
C SER A 153 3.21 -13.75 9.73
N MET A 154 1.90 -13.78 9.93
CA MET A 154 1.20 -12.83 10.79
C MET A 154 1.68 -12.91 12.25
N ASP A 155 1.89 -14.11 12.78
CA ASP A 155 2.38 -14.28 14.15
C ASP A 155 3.82 -13.77 14.30
N ASP A 156 4.68 -13.94 13.29
CA ASP A 156 6.03 -13.38 13.26
C ASP A 156 6.00 -11.83 13.18
N ASP A 157 5.10 -11.24 12.38
CA ASP A 157 4.96 -9.80 12.27
C ASP A 157 4.35 -9.15 13.52
N LEU A 158 3.37 -9.80 14.16
CA LEU A 158 2.85 -9.41 15.47
C LEU A 158 3.92 -9.43 16.57
N PHE A 159 4.91 -10.30 16.45
CA PHE A 159 6.02 -10.38 17.38
C PHE A 159 7.11 -9.34 17.12
N THR A 160 7.43 -9.06 15.86
CA THR A 160 8.60 -8.26 15.44
C THR A 160 8.25 -6.83 15.03
N ALA A 161 7.19 -6.64 14.25
CA ALA A 161 6.86 -5.36 13.61
C ALA A 161 5.73 -4.59 14.30
N PHE A 162 4.89 -5.26 15.09
CA PHE A 162 3.77 -4.61 15.78
C PHE A 162 4.24 -3.69 16.91
N ASP A 163 3.82 -2.41 16.85
CA ASP A 163 4.09 -1.43 17.90
C ASP A 163 2.95 -1.42 18.92
N ARG A 164 3.23 -1.92 20.11
CA ARG A 164 2.24 -1.98 21.20
C ARG A 164 1.85 -0.62 21.79
N GLU A 165 2.62 0.44 21.50
CA GLU A 165 2.29 1.80 21.97
C GLU A 165 1.21 2.43 21.08
N SER A 166 1.34 2.32 19.77
CA SER A 166 0.38 2.87 18.80
C SER A 166 -0.74 1.87 18.45
N GLY A 167 -0.50 0.57 18.60
CA GLY A 167 -1.39 -0.48 18.12
C GLY A 167 -1.34 -0.70 16.60
N MET A 168 -0.27 -0.25 15.94
CA MET A 168 -0.07 -0.36 14.49
C MET A 168 1.20 -1.13 14.14
N PHE A 169 1.29 -1.63 12.91
CA PHE A 169 2.51 -2.21 12.37
C PHE A 169 3.45 -1.15 11.84
N ARG A 170 4.76 -1.34 12.10
CA ARG A 170 5.85 -0.54 11.58
C ARG A 170 6.29 -1.06 10.22
N GLY A 171 6.79 -0.18 9.36
CA GLY A 171 7.37 -0.50 8.07
C GLY A 171 6.99 0.50 7.01
N GLU A 172 7.53 0.26 5.81
CA GLU A 172 7.33 1.08 4.63
C GLU A 172 5.87 1.07 4.16
N SER A 173 5.47 2.14 3.47
CA SER A 173 4.13 2.19 2.85
C SER A 173 4.00 1.15 1.74
N SER A 174 2.83 0.49 1.69
CA SER A 174 2.54 -0.51 0.66
C SER A 174 2.81 0.06 -0.73
N PHE A 175 3.60 -0.63 -1.53
CA PHE A 175 4.07 -0.34 -2.88
C PHE A 175 4.87 0.97 -3.09
N ILE A 176 4.83 1.94 -2.19
CA ILE A 176 5.62 3.19 -2.29
C ILE A 176 7.04 2.94 -1.73
N ASP A 177 7.80 2.15 -2.43
CA ASP A 177 9.04 1.52 -1.97
C ASP A 177 10.33 2.22 -2.45
N TRP A 178 10.24 3.28 -3.23
CA TRP A 178 11.41 4.05 -3.62
C TRP A 178 11.60 5.24 -2.69
N ARG A 179 12.54 5.11 -1.74
CA ARG A 179 12.76 6.04 -0.63
C ARG A 179 12.82 7.51 -1.05
N SER A 180 13.63 7.86 -2.05
CA SER A 180 13.78 9.25 -2.50
C SER A 180 12.51 9.84 -3.14
N GLN A 181 11.58 8.99 -3.55
CA GLN A 181 10.30 9.36 -4.15
C GLN A 181 9.18 9.52 -3.10
N SER A 182 9.38 9.09 -1.85
CA SER A 182 8.28 8.86 -0.90
C SER A 182 8.52 9.45 0.48
N TYR A 183 9.79 9.61 0.87
CA TYR A 183 10.19 9.99 2.23
C TYR A 183 11.13 11.19 2.25
N PRO A 184 11.22 11.94 3.37
CA PRO A 184 12.19 13.00 3.50
C PRO A 184 13.63 12.46 3.48
N VAL A 185 14.55 13.23 2.92
CA VAL A 185 15.95 12.83 2.67
C VAL A 185 16.68 12.34 3.94
N TRP A 186 16.30 12.84 5.12
CA TRP A 186 16.94 12.45 6.38
C TRP A 186 16.54 11.06 6.89
N MET A 187 15.43 10.49 6.39
CA MET A 187 15.02 9.13 6.75
C MET A 187 15.89 8.11 6.03
N ASP A 188 16.58 7.28 6.77
CA ASP A 188 17.26 6.09 6.27
C ASP A 188 16.39 4.82 6.48
N CYS A 189 16.90 3.64 6.12
CA CYS A 189 16.16 2.37 6.25
C CYS A 189 15.63 2.13 7.66
N LYS A 190 16.37 2.52 8.73
CA LYS A 190 15.88 2.35 10.11
C LYS A 190 14.73 3.29 10.43
N ASP A 191 14.76 4.52 9.92
CA ASP A 191 13.71 5.51 10.15
C ASP A 191 12.42 5.08 9.42
N ILE A 192 12.54 4.53 8.20
CA ILE A 192 11.43 3.96 7.43
C ILE A 192 10.88 2.71 8.13
N ALA A 193 11.75 1.78 8.55
CA ALA A 193 11.35 0.60 9.33
C ALA A 193 10.64 0.94 10.66
N SER A 194 10.78 2.18 11.15
CA SER A 194 10.09 2.69 12.34
C SER A 194 8.81 3.46 12.02
N SER A 195 8.55 3.80 10.76
CA SER A 195 7.33 4.50 10.38
C SER A 195 6.11 3.58 10.43
N GLU A 196 4.93 4.15 10.52
CA GLU A 196 3.65 3.42 10.53
C GLU A 196 2.79 3.98 9.41
N CYS A 197 2.70 3.23 8.31
CA CYS A 197 2.11 3.68 7.07
C CYS A 197 0.66 3.24 6.93
N LEU A 198 -0.18 4.12 6.34
CA LEU A 198 -1.60 3.87 6.13
C LEU A 198 -1.82 2.62 5.29
N GLY A 199 -1.23 2.57 4.09
CA GLY A 199 -1.45 1.48 3.14
C GLY A 199 -1.05 0.13 3.72
N THR A 200 0.11 0.02 4.35
CA THR A 200 0.58 -1.22 5.00
C THR A 200 -0.36 -1.65 6.13
N ASN A 201 -0.78 -0.72 7.00
CA ASN A 201 -1.70 -1.07 8.09
C ASN A 201 -3.11 -1.45 7.59
N ALA A 202 -3.61 -0.85 6.51
CA ALA A 202 -4.84 -1.26 5.86
C ALA A 202 -4.73 -2.69 5.27
N VAL A 203 -3.58 -3.06 4.69
CA VAL A 203 -3.28 -4.44 4.25
C VAL A 203 -3.34 -5.41 5.43
N PHE A 204 -2.74 -5.08 6.57
CA PHE A 204 -2.80 -5.93 7.77
C PHE A 204 -4.22 -6.11 8.31
N VAL A 205 -5.08 -5.07 8.26
CA VAL A 205 -6.50 -5.23 8.61
C VAL A 205 -7.19 -6.23 7.67
N ALA A 206 -6.94 -6.11 6.36
CA ALA A 206 -7.49 -7.04 5.37
C ALA A 206 -7.00 -8.47 5.61
N ALA A 207 -5.69 -8.67 5.80
CA ALA A 207 -5.07 -9.97 6.05
C ALA A 207 -5.62 -10.63 7.33
N LEU A 208 -5.75 -9.87 8.42
CA LEU A 208 -6.34 -10.37 9.68
C LEU A 208 -7.80 -10.81 9.49
N LYS A 209 -8.60 -10.06 8.72
CA LYS A 209 -9.98 -10.45 8.38
C LYS A 209 -10.02 -11.71 7.52
N CYS A 210 -9.13 -11.84 6.54
CA CYS A 210 -8.99 -13.04 5.71
C CYS A 210 -8.56 -14.26 6.55
N LEU A 211 -7.60 -14.08 7.47
CA LEU A 211 -7.19 -15.12 8.42
C LEU A 211 -8.34 -15.57 9.31
N ALA A 212 -9.16 -14.64 9.83
CA ALA A 212 -10.36 -14.98 10.59
C ALA A 212 -11.34 -15.81 9.74
N GLY A 213 -11.58 -15.42 8.48
CA GLY A 213 -12.41 -16.16 7.54
C GLY A 213 -11.89 -17.56 7.20
N MET A 214 -10.57 -17.70 6.97
CA MET A 214 -9.93 -19.00 6.75
C MET A 214 -10.02 -19.88 8.01
N ALA A 215 -9.78 -19.30 9.20
CA ALA A 215 -9.88 -20.01 10.48
C ALA A 215 -11.29 -20.53 10.72
N ALA A 216 -12.32 -19.72 10.47
CA ALA A 216 -13.73 -20.11 10.54
C ALA A 216 -14.03 -21.31 9.63
N ALA A 217 -13.61 -21.24 8.36
CA ALA A 217 -13.79 -22.31 7.37
C ALA A 217 -13.06 -23.62 7.77
N LEU A 218 -11.95 -23.51 8.50
CA LEU A 218 -11.20 -24.65 9.04
C LEU A 218 -11.69 -25.12 10.41
N GLY A 219 -12.71 -24.49 11.00
CA GLY A 219 -13.25 -24.82 12.32
C GLY A 219 -12.34 -24.42 13.49
N LYS A 220 -11.42 -23.45 13.29
CA LYS A 220 -10.47 -22.96 14.29
C LYS A 220 -11.03 -21.73 15.02
N THR A 221 -12.00 -21.92 15.89
CA THR A 221 -12.78 -20.84 16.53
C THR A 221 -11.96 -19.88 17.39
N ASP A 222 -10.91 -20.37 18.07
CA ASP A 222 -10.03 -19.52 18.89
C ASP A 222 -9.20 -18.58 17.99
N ASP A 223 -8.67 -19.09 16.88
CA ASP A 223 -7.93 -18.29 15.91
C ASP A 223 -8.84 -17.30 15.16
N GLU A 224 -10.06 -17.73 14.78
CA GLU A 224 -11.08 -16.84 14.21
C GLU A 224 -11.31 -15.63 15.11
N SER A 225 -11.60 -15.87 16.38
CA SER A 225 -11.86 -14.80 17.37
C SER A 225 -10.64 -13.90 17.58
N ARG A 226 -9.46 -14.48 17.67
CA ARG A 226 -8.19 -13.76 17.86
C ARG A 226 -7.88 -12.82 16.70
N TYR A 227 -8.00 -13.30 15.46
CA TYR A 227 -7.71 -12.49 14.28
C TYR A 227 -8.79 -11.44 14.03
N ALA A 228 -10.06 -11.76 14.25
CA ALA A 228 -11.15 -10.79 14.15
C ALA A 228 -10.98 -9.64 15.14
N GLN A 229 -10.60 -9.93 16.40
CA GLN A 229 -10.35 -8.92 17.41
C GLN A 229 -9.12 -8.07 17.04
N ALA A 230 -8.02 -8.69 16.58
CA ALA A 230 -6.83 -7.98 16.16
C ALA A 230 -7.12 -7.02 14.98
N ALA A 231 -7.95 -7.42 14.01
CA ALA A 231 -8.38 -6.57 12.92
C ALA A 231 -9.20 -5.35 13.40
N ALA A 232 -10.09 -5.56 14.37
CA ALA A 232 -10.88 -4.47 14.97
C ALA A 232 -10.00 -3.49 15.74
N ASP A 233 -9.07 -3.99 16.56
CA ASP A 233 -8.15 -3.18 17.35
C ASP A 233 -7.21 -2.36 16.44
N LEU A 234 -6.69 -2.96 15.38
CA LEU A 234 -5.85 -2.28 14.40
C LEU A 234 -6.64 -1.21 13.63
N SER A 235 -7.88 -1.51 13.22
CA SER A 235 -8.76 -0.52 12.57
C SER A 235 -9.02 0.69 13.48
N ALA A 236 -9.24 0.47 14.77
CA ALA A 236 -9.38 1.55 15.76
C ALA A 236 -8.08 2.35 15.87
N ALA A 237 -6.93 1.67 15.96
CA ALA A 237 -5.62 2.33 16.05
C ALA A 237 -5.30 3.21 14.82
N ILE A 238 -5.62 2.75 13.60
CA ILE A 238 -5.49 3.55 12.37
C ILE A 238 -6.35 4.83 12.48
N ASN A 239 -7.60 4.68 12.90
CA ASN A 239 -8.52 5.81 13.07
C ASN A 239 -8.06 6.82 14.12
N ASP A 240 -7.49 6.34 15.22
CA ASP A 240 -7.03 7.19 16.33
C ASP A 240 -5.72 7.93 16.01
N ASN A 241 -4.83 7.31 15.21
CA ASN A 241 -3.50 7.84 14.98
C ASN A 241 -3.33 8.56 13.64
N LEU A 242 -4.08 8.20 12.59
CA LEU A 242 -3.85 8.73 11.23
C LEU A 242 -5.01 9.56 10.68
N TRP A 243 -6.24 9.49 11.23
CA TRP A 243 -7.34 10.29 10.73
C TRP A 243 -7.12 11.79 10.95
N MET A 244 -7.26 12.60 9.91
CA MET A 244 -7.15 14.07 9.94
C MET A 244 -8.54 14.69 9.76
N GLU A 245 -9.19 15.07 10.88
CA GLU A 245 -10.54 15.63 10.87
C GLU A 245 -10.66 16.91 10.04
N ASP A 246 -9.63 17.74 10.04
CA ASP A 246 -9.56 18.98 9.28
C ASP A 246 -9.35 18.80 7.77
N ARG A 247 -8.90 17.63 7.35
CA ARG A 247 -8.65 17.29 5.95
C ARG A 247 -9.69 16.33 5.37
N GLY A 248 -10.35 15.54 6.21
CA GLY A 248 -11.36 14.57 5.83
C GLY A 248 -10.81 13.31 5.13
N TYR A 249 -9.52 12.99 5.35
CA TYR A 249 -8.83 11.78 4.92
C TYR A 249 -7.70 11.43 5.88
N TYR A 250 -7.07 10.28 5.72
CA TYR A 250 -5.98 9.84 6.60
C TYR A 250 -4.64 10.47 6.23
N ALA A 251 -3.73 10.57 7.22
CA ALA A 251 -2.33 10.86 7.00
C ALA A 251 -1.64 9.66 6.32
N GLN A 252 -0.74 9.93 5.38
CA GLN A 252 0.02 8.91 4.66
C GLN A 252 0.78 7.98 5.61
N TYR A 253 1.44 8.52 6.62
CA TYR A 253 2.15 7.76 7.66
C TYR A 253 2.46 8.61 8.89
N SER A 254 2.72 7.94 10.00
CA SER A 254 3.39 8.53 11.16
C SER A 254 4.89 8.23 11.11
N TYR A 255 5.75 9.23 11.41
CA TYR A 255 7.19 9.13 11.28
C TYR A 255 7.94 9.96 12.32
N GLY A 256 9.17 9.59 12.59
CA GLY A 256 10.03 10.19 13.61
C GLY A 256 10.91 9.16 14.27
N ARG A 257 11.66 9.54 15.28
CA ARG A 257 12.60 8.63 16.00
C ARG A 257 12.11 8.23 17.37
N THR A 258 12.13 9.19 18.33
CA THR A 258 11.63 8.95 19.69
C THR A 258 10.13 9.21 19.80
N PHE A 259 9.67 10.23 19.09
CA PHE A 259 8.27 10.62 19.00
C PHE A 259 7.88 10.78 17.53
N ARG A 260 6.69 10.36 17.20
CA ARG A 260 6.16 10.46 15.84
C ARG A 260 5.31 11.70 15.65
N ALA A 261 5.37 12.25 14.44
CA ALA A 261 4.41 13.19 13.87
C ALA A 261 3.78 12.56 12.63
N ILE A 262 2.63 13.03 12.19
CA ILE A 262 1.99 12.57 10.98
C ILE A 262 2.48 13.32 9.75
N SER A 263 2.58 12.65 8.60
CA SER A 263 2.71 13.26 7.28
C SER A 263 1.32 13.59 6.76
N PRO A 264 0.95 14.87 6.60
CA PRO A 264 -0.42 15.25 6.26
C PRO A 264 -0.75 15.10 4.76
N ARG A 265 -0.04 14.21 4.07
CA ARG A 265 -0.34 13.84 2.69
C ARG A 265 -1.45 12.81 2.65
N SER A 266 -2.30 12.88 1.61
CA SER A 266 -3.16 11.75 1.27
C SER A 266 -2.34 10.66 0.58
N GLU A 267 -2.77 9.40 0.67
CA GLU A 267 -2.18 8.27 -0.06
C GLU A 267 -3.31 7.41 -0.63
N THR A 268 -3.47 7.45 -1.95
CA THR A 268 -4.67 6.93 -2.63
C THR A 268 -4.91 5.44 -2.42
N LEU A 269 -3.86 4.60 -2.44
CA LEU A 269 -4.06 3.17 -2.23
C LEU A 269 -4.51 2.87 -0.80
N GLY A 270 -3.82 3.43 0.20
CA GLY A 270 -4.17 3.23 1.61
C GLY A 270 -5.58 3.72 1.94
N GLU A 271 -5.97 4.89 1.42
CA GLU A 271 -7.33 5.43 1.55
C GLU A 271 -8.38 4.49 0.93
N SER A 272 -8.11 4.00 -0.29
CA SER A 272 -9.01 3.07 -0.98
C SER A 272 -9.15 1.75 -0.23
N LEU A 273 -8.05 1.20 0.28
CA LEU A 273 -8.06 -0.03 1.09
C LEU A 273 -8.79 0.17 2.42
N CYS A 274 -8.66 1.35 3.06
CA CYS A 274 -9.42 1.67 4.27
C CYS A 274 -10.93 1.66 4.04
N ILE A 275 -11.40 2.12 2.87
CA ILE A 275 -12.81 2.04 2.48
C ILE A 275 -13.22 0.59 2.23
N LEU A 276 -12.49 -0.12 1.34
CA LEU A 276 -12.85 -1.46 0.89
C LEU A 276 -12.81 -2.50 2.01
N TYR A 277 -11.90 -2.35 2.95
CA TYR A 277 -11.75 -3.28 4.07
C TYR A 277 -12.43 -2.79 5.35
N GLY A 278 -13.20 -1.70 5.29
CA GLY A 278 -14.04 -1.22 6.39
C GLY A 278 -13.26 -0.72 7.60
N VAL A 279 -12.10 -0.10 7.39
CA VAL A 279 -11.38 0.72 8.38
C VAL A 279 -12.06 2.07 8.52
N ALA A 280 -12.40 2.70 7.39
CA ALA A 280 -13.22 3.91 7.33
C ALA A 280 -14.71 3.53 7.43
N ASP A 281 -15.44 4.14 8.36
CA ASP A 281 -16.90 4.04 8.41
C ASP A 281 -17.57 4.81 7.26
N GLY A 282 -18.90 4.66 7.09
CA GLY A 282 -19.62 5.26 5.97
C GLY A 282 -19.41 6.77 5.80
N LYS A 283 -19.29 7.52 6.90
CA LYS A 283 -19.05 8.97 6.85
C LYS A 283 -17.61 9.28 6.46
N LYS A 284 -16.64 8.60 7.06
CA LYS A 284 -15.23 8.76 6.72
C LYS A 284 -14.97 8.29 5.29
N ALA A 285 -15.54 7.17 4.88
CA ALA A 285 -15.42 6.65 3.54
C ALA A 285 -15.89 7.67 2.48
N SER A 286 -17.06 8.26 2.67
CA SER A 286 -17.57 9.31 1.79
C SER A 286 -16.71 10.58 1.84
N SER A 287 -16.21 10.94 3.04
CA SER A 287 -15.32 12.09 3.22
C SER A 287 -14.00 11.92 2.48
N ILE A 288 -13.41 10.73 2.50
CA ILE A 288 -12.17 10.42 1.76
C ILE A 288 -12.35 10.72 0.28
N ILE A 289 -13.36 10.14 -0.38
CA ILE A 289 -13.59 10.36 -1.81
C ILE A 289 -13.88 11.83 -2.12
N GLY A 290 -14.63 12.52 -1.27
CA GLY A 290 -14.98 13.93 -1.45
C GLY A 290 -13.87 14.94 -1.14
N ASN A 291 -12.79 14.55 -0.48
CA ASN A 291 -11.73 15.47 -0.06
C ASN A 291 -10.33 15.10 -0.58
N MET A 292 -10.09 13.82 -0.89
CA MET A 292 -8.78 13.38 -1.40
C MET A 292 -8.54 13.94 -2.81
N PRO A 293 -7.44 14.70 -3.03
CA PRO A 293 -7.18 15.32 -4.32
C PRO A 293 -6.89 14.30 -5.44
N VAL A 294 -7.50 14.54 -6.61
CA VAL A 294 -7.18 13.83 -7.85
C VAL A 294 -6.63 14.79 -8.89
N SER A 295 -5.85 14.31 -9.84
CA SER A 295 -5.39 15.08 -11.00
C SER A 295 -6.41 15.02 -12.15
N ALA A 296 -6.19 15.80 -13.20
CA ALA A 296 -6.97 15.72 -14.43
C ALA A 296 -6.81 14.37 -15.18
N PHE A 297 -5.79 13.58 -14.84
CA PHE A 297 -5.49 12.29 -15.46
C PHE A 297 -5.83 11.08 -14.59
N GLY A 298 -6.32 11.32 -13.38
CA GLY A 298 -6.69 10.29 -12.41
C GLY A 298 -6.19 10.58 -11.00
N PRO A 299 -6.46 9.70 -10.02
CA PRO A 299 -6.01 9.84 -8.64
C PRO A 299 -4.47 9.69 -8.59
N THR A 300 -3.81 10.69 -7.96
CA THR A 300 -2.36 10.64 -7.75
C THR A 300 -2.03 9.68 -6.62
N ILE A 301 -0.84 9.07 -6.65
CA ILE A 301 -0.42 8.15 -5.59
C ILE A 301 -0.50 8.79 -4.21
N PHE A 302 0.03 10.01 -4.09
CA PHE A 302 -0.10 10.85 -2.89
C PHE A 302 -0.18 12.34 -3.28
N TRP A 303 -0.65 13.18 -2.38
CA TRP A 303 -0.74 14.62 -2.57
C TRP A 303 -0.48 15.35 -1.23
N PRO A 304 0.24 16.49 -1.24
CA PRO A 304 0.97 17.13 -2.34
C PRO A 304 2.22 16.36 -2.76
N GLN A 305 2.74 16.68 -3.94
CA GLN A 305 3.94 16.06 -4.50
C GLN A 305 5.20 16.58 -3.80
N ILE A 306 6.29 15.80 -3.88
CA ILE A 306 7.61 16.20 -3.37
C ILE A 306 8.30 17.07 -4.41
N ALA A 307 8.77 18.24 -4.01
CA ALA A 307 9.49 19.15 -4.90
C ALA A 307 10.77 18.50 -5.44
N TRP A 308 11.10 18.79 -6.72
CA TRP A 308 12.35 18.38 -7.39
C TRP A 308 12.56 16.88 -7.63
N GLN A 309 11.57 16.04 -7.30
CA GLN A 309 11.61 14.62 -7.61
C GLN A 309 11.05 14.35 -9.00
N LYS A 310 11.70 13.41 -9.73
CA LYS A 310 11.20 12.94 -11.03
C LYS A 310 9.92 12.14 -10.86
N PRO A 311 9.04 12.09 -11.87
CA PRO A 311 7.84 11.29 -11.82
C PRO A 311 8.15 9.78 -11.76
N TYR A 312 7.56 9.07 -10.79
CA TYR A 312 7.44 7.61 -10.69
C TYR A 312 6.41 7.28 -9.60
N HIS A 313 6.79 7.26 -8.31
CA HIS A 313 5.80 7.35 -7.22
C HIS A 313 5.35 8.80 -7.05
N ASN A 314 6.29 9.75 -7.07
CA ASN A 314 5.99 11.17 -7.08
C ASN A 314 5.44 11.62 -8.43
N ASN A 315 4.46 12.52 -8.44
CA ASN A 315 3.84 13.06 -9.65
C ASN A 315 3.36 11.96 -10.63
N ALA A 316 2.71 10.93 -10.11
CA ALA A 316 2.25 9.82 -10.93
C ALA A 316 0.83 9.35 -10.59
N VAL A 317 0.19 8.79 -11.61
CA VAL A 317 -1.05 7.99 -11.54
C VAL A 317 -0.68 6.56 -11.93
N TRP A 318 -1.09 5.61 -11.13
CA TRP A 318 -0.86 4.19 -11.36
C TRP A 318 -2.19 3.48 -11.61
N PRO A 319 -2.39 2.84 -12.76
CA PRO A 319 -3.68 2.27 -13.14
C PRO A 319 -4.27 1.27 -12.15
N PHE A 320 -3.42 0.46 -11.46
CA PHE A 320 -3.92 -0.46 -10.45
C PHE A 320 -4.46 0.28 -9.21
N VAL A 321 -3.79 1.36 -8.77
CA VAL A 321 -4.27 2.22 -7.68
C VAL A 321 -5.57 2.90 -8.08
N THR A 322 -5.64 3.39 -9.33
CA THR A 322 -6.85 3.95 -9.91
C THR A 322 -8.01 2.94 -9.88
N SER A 323 -7.72 1.66 -10.11
CA SER A 323 -8.75 0.61 -10.06
C SER A 323 -9.27 0.37 -8.63
N PHE A 324 -8.39 0.32 -7.63
CA PHE A 324 -8.82 0.29 -6.22
C PHE A 324 -9.64 1.53 -5.84
N TYR A 325 -9.23 2.71 -6.31
CA TYR A 325 -9.98 3.95 -6.11
C TYR A 325 -11.38 3.90 -6.75
N GLY A 326 -11.49 3.32 -7.95
CA GLY A 326 -12.77 3.10 -8.62
C GLY A 326 -13.70 2.18 -7.83
N LEU A 327 -13.17 1.05 -7.34
CA LEU A 327 -13.92 0.13 -6.47
C LEU A 327 -14.32 0.78 -5.15
N ALA A 328 -13.44 1.55 -4.52
CA ALA A 328 -13.74 2.31 -3.31
C ALA A 328 -14.81 3.39 -3.55
N SER A 329 -14.75 4.05 -4.72
CA SER A 329 -15.76 5.02 -5.14
C SER A 329 -17.14 4.38 -5.33
N ALA A 330 -17.19 3.16 -5.88
CA ALA A 330 -18.43 2.39 -6.00
C ALA A 330 -19.00 2.02 -4.62
N ALA A 331 -18.14 1.63 -3.68
CA ALA A 331 -18.57 1.27 -2.33
C ALA A 331 -19.26 2.42 -1.57
N VAL A 332 -18.95 3.68 -1.91
CA VAL A 332 -19.59 4.86 -1.33
C VAL A 332 -20.61 5.54 -2.25
N GLY A 333 -20.80 5.01 -3.46
CA GLY A 333 -21.73 5.57 -4.44
C GLY A 333 -21.25 6.85 -5.11
N SER A 334 -19.95 7.08 -5.28
CA SER A 334 -19.43 8.26 -6.01
C SER A 334 -19.37 8.01 -7.52
N TRP A 335 -20.34 8.52 -8.27
CA TRP A 335 -20.30 8.46 -9.74
C TRP A 335 -19.14 9.23 -10.32
N SER A 336 -18.80 10.38 -9.74
CA SER A 336 -17.62 11.18 -10.11
C SER A 336 -16.32 10.40 -9.94
N GLY A 337 -16.17 9.65 -8.85
CA GLY A 337 -15.01 8.81 -8.61
C GLY A 337 -14.92 7.60 -9.55
N ILE A 338 -16.06 6.95 -9.82
CA ILE A 338 -16.15 5.83 -10.77
C ILE A 338 -15.77 6.31 -12.18
N ARG A 339 -16.34 7.43 -12.66
CA ARG A 339 -15.98 8.01 -13.95
C ARG A 339 -14.49 8.35 -14.02
N CYS A 340 -13.94 9.00 -12.99
CA CYS A 340 -12.53 9.32 -12.91
C CYS A 340 -11.65 8.08 -13.11
N ALA A 341 -11.98 6.96 -12.46
CA ALA A 341 -11.20 5.72 -12.57
C ALA A 341 -11.33 5.07 -13.96
N LEU A 342 -12.55 4.95 -14.49
CA LEU A 342 -12.80 4.38 -15.82
C LEU A 342 -12.12 5.20 -16.91
N GLU A 343 -12.33 6.52 -16.95
CA GLU A 343 -11.77 7.41 -17.96
C GLU A 343 -10.24 7.44 -17.92
N SER A 344 -9.66 7.43 -16.73
CA SER A 344 -8.20 7.39 -16.55
C SER A 344 -7.62 6.12 -17.19
N ASN A 345 -8.08 4.94 -16.79
CA ASN A 345 -7.52 3.67 -17.25
C ASN A 345 -7.84 3.40 -18.74
N GLU A 346 -9.07 3.64 -19.18
CA GLU A 346 -9.47 3.45 -20.56
C GLU A 346 -8.72 4.38 -21.51
N SER A 347 -8.60 5.69 -21.17
CA SER A 347 -7.91 6.66 -22.01
C SER A 347 -6.43 6.36 -22.11
N PHE A 348 -5.81 5.91 -21.03
CA PHE A 348 -4.40 5.57 -20.99
C PHE A 348 -4.10 4.31 -21.82
N ALA A 349 -4.85 3.21 -21.60
CA ALA A 349 -4.71 2.00 -22.38
C ALA A 349 -5.02 2.23 -23.88
N TYR A 350 -6.06 3.01 -24.20
CA TYR A 350 -6.41 3.36 -25.58
C TYR A 350 -5.33 4.19 -26.29
N LYS A 351 -4.79 5.19 -25.59
CA LYS A 351 -3.79 6.11 -26.14
C LYS A 351 -2.49 5.38 -26.53
N TYR A 352 -2.08 4.43 -25.71
CA TYR A 352 -0.78 3.78 -25.85
C TYR A 352 -0.85 2.34 -26.37
N GLY A 353 -2.04 1.72 -26.44
CA GLY A 353 -2.23 0.36 -26.94
C GLY A 353 -1.62 -0.71 -26.04
N THR A 354 -1.46 -0.42 -24.74
CA THR A 354 -0.93 -1.34 -23.72
C THR A 354 -1.27 -0.83 -22.32
N ASN A 355 -1.27 -1.72 -21.34
CA ASN A 355 -1.43 -1.41 -19.93
C ASN A 355 -0.07 -1.08 -19.31
N TYR A 356 0.31 0.21 -19.33
CA TYR A 356 1.52 0.70 -18.69
C TYR A 356 1.43 0.66 -17.16
N GLU A 357 2.61 0.62 -16.53
CA GLU A 357 2.75 0.67 -15.07
C GLU A 357 2.23 1.98 -14.48
N ASN A 358 2.58 3.11 -15.08
CA ASN A 358 2.27 4.44 -14.55
C ASN A 358 2.22 5.52 -15.64
N MET A 359 1.67 6.69 -15.29
CA MET A 359 1.72 7.91 -16.10
C MET A 359 1.99 9.12 -15.20
N VAL A 360 2.55 10.18 -15.80
CA VAL A 360 2.77 11.46 -15.11
C VAL A 360 1.43 12.11 -14.77
N SER A 361 1.20 12.46 -13.50
CA SER A 361 -0.07 13.02 -13.05
C SER A 361 -0.34 14.44 -13.53
N SER A 362 0.72 15.19 -13.92
CA SER A 362 0.59 16.57 -14.38
C SER A 362 0.28 16.72 -15.86
N ASP A 363 0.58 15.72 -16.71
CA ASP A 363 0.40 15.82 -18.18
C ASP A 363 -0.11 14.54 -18.86
N GLY A 364 -0.28 13.45 -18.13
CA GLY A 364 -0.77 12.17 -18.66
C GLY A 364 0.19 11.48 -19.63
N SER A 365 1.48 11.82 -19.58
CA SER A 365 2.51 11.19 -20.42
C SER A 365 3.13 9.97 -19.74
N THR A 366 3.90 9.18 -20.50
CA THR A 366 4.71 8.06 -19.99
C THR A 366 6.13 8.47 -19.61
N ALA A 367 6.41 9.77 -19.48
CA ALA A 367 7.74 10.33 -19.22
C ALA A 367 8.15 10.24 -17.74
N THR A 368 7.95 9.08 -17.13
CA THR A 368 8.39 8.76 -15.76
C THR A 368 9.82 8.20 -15.76
N CYS A 369 10.44 8.08 -14.58
CA CYS A 369 11.82 7.56 -14.45
C CYS A 369 11.98 6.16 -15.02
N THR A 370 10.95 5.33 -14.81
CA THR A 370 10.83 3.96 -15.32
C THR A 370 9.36 3.67 -15.58
N ASN A 371 9.07 2.84 -16.57
CA ASN A 371 7.69 2.50 -16.92
C ASN A 371 7.67 1.18 -17.67
N SER A 372 6.99 0.21 -17.15
CA SER A 372 6.85 -1.09 -17.76
C SER A 372 5.60 -1.16 -18.64
N HIS A 373 5.72 -1.72 -19.83
CA HIS A 373 4.57 -2.18 -20.62
C HIS A 373 3.99 -3.45 -20.00
N ARG A 374 2.77 -3.78 -20.35
CA ARG A 374 2.12 -5.02 -19.90
C ARG A 374 2.34 -5.26 -18.41
N GLN A 375 2.10 -4.22 -17.63
CA GLN A 375 2.28 -4.32 -16.18
C GLN A 375 1.11 -5.09 -15.57
N LEU A 376 1.39 -6.20 -14.91
CA LEU A 376 0.39 -7.19 -14.52
C LEU A 376 -0.72 -6.61 -13.64
N TRP A 377 -0.38 -5.81 -12.63
CA TRP A 377 -1.41 -5.18 -11.78
C TRP A 377 -2.24 -4.12 -12.49
N SER A 378 -1.69 -3.44 -13.53
CA SER A 378 -2.47 -2.51 -14.36
C SER A 378 -3.46 -3.29 -15.23
N ILE A 379 -3.03 -4.40 -15.82
CA ILE A 379 -3.87 -5.35 -16.55
C ILE A 379 -4.99 -5.89 -15.65
N ALA A 380 -4.63 -6.40 -14.48
CA ALA A 380 -5.58 -6.95 -13.52
C ALA A 380 -6.58 -5.91 -13.02
N GLY A 381 -6.10 -4.68 -12.79
CA GLY A 381 -6.95 -3.54 -12.41
C GLY A 381 -7.94 -3.16 -13.51
N PHE A 382 -7.48 -3.16 -14.77
CA PHE A 382 -8.36 -2.90 -15.91
C PHE A 382 -9.48 -3.95 -15.98
N ILE A 383 -9.16 -5.24 -15.88
CA ILE A 383 -10.15 -6.34 -15.88
C ILE A 383 -11.11 -6.18 -14.68
N ALA A 384 -10.61 -5.79 -13.50
CA ALA A 384 -11.42 -5.58 -12.30
C ALA A 384 -12.49 -4.49 -12.49
N LEU A 385 -12.15 -3.37 -13.15
CA LEU A 385 -13.13 -2.30 -13.43
C LEU A 385 -14.30 -2.81 -14.28
N TYR A 386 -14.06 -3.77 -15.17
CA TYR A 386 -15.16 -4.37 -15.95
C TYR A 386 -15.90 -5.47 -15.19
N ARG A 387 -15.19 -6.42 -14.58
CA ARG A 387 -15.83 -7.54 -13.90
C ARG A 387 -16.44 -7.18 -12.56
N ARG A 388 -15.66 -6.50 -11.68
CA ARG A 388 -16.09 -6.22 -10.30
C ARG A 388 -16.91 -4.93 -10.19
N LEU A 389 -16.66 -3.93 -11.04
CA LEU A 389 -17.39 -2.65 -10.96
C LEU A 389 -18.58 -2.61 -11.92
N LEU A 390 -18.37 -2.77 -13.26
CA LEU A 390 -19.46 -2.62 -14.23
C LEU A 390 -20.40 -3.82 -14.26
N LEU A 391 -19.88 -5.06 -14.21
CA LEU A 391 -20.70 -6.27 -14.07
C LEU A 391 -21.10 -6.56 -12.62
N GLY A 392 -20.40 -5.94 -11.65
CA GLY A 392 -20.72 -6.03 -10.23
C GLY A 392 -20.46 -7.38 -9.59
N ILE A 393 -19.53 -8.18 -10.11
CA ILE A 393 -19.26 -9.53 -9.62
C ILE A 393 -18.51 -9.48 -8.29
N GLU A 394 -19.12 -10.00 -7.23
CA GLU A 394 -18.53 -10.16 -5.91
C GLU A 394 -18.48 -11.65 -5.53
N TYR A 395 -17.28 -12.17 -5.31
CA TYR A 395 -17.08 -13.57 -4.92
C TYR A 395 -17.17 -13.74 -3.42
N GLY A 396 -17.96 -14.72 -2.97
CA GLY A 396 -18.17 -15.05 -1.57
C GLY A 396 -17.88 -16.52 -1.26
N GLN A 397 -17.92 -16.88 0.00
CA GLN A 397 -17.72 -18.28 0.44
C GLN A 397 -18.83 -19.21 -0.06
N ASP A 398 -20.04 -18.69 -0.22
CA ASP A 398 -21.27 -19.38 -0.54
C ASP A 398 -21.73 -19.19 -2.01
N GLY A 399 -21.01 -18.37 -2.81
CA GLY A 399 -21.37 -18.10 -4.19
C GLY A 399 -21.00 -16.68 -4.64
N ILE A 400 -21.64 -16.24 -5.72
CA ILE A 400 -21.42 -14.93 -6.33
C ILE A 400 -22.64 -14.03 -6.07
N ARG A 401 -22.37 -12.80 -5.61
CA ARG A 401 -23.34 -11.69 -5.54
C ARG A 401 -23.07 -10.69 -6.64
N PHE A 402 -24.09 -9.94 -7.00
CA PHE A 402 -23.98 -8.92 -8.05
C PHE A 402 -24.34 -7.55 -7.50
N ARG A 403 -23.44 -6.56 -7.72
CA ARG A 403 -23.61 -5.14 -7.36
C ARG A 403 -23.04 -4.24 -8.44
N PRO A 404 -23.62 -4.23 -9.64
CA PRO A 404 -23.13 -3.40 -10.71
C PRO A 404 -23.19 -1.92 -10.36
N SER A 405 -22.22 -1.14 -10.83
CA SER A 405 -22.14 0.30 -10.66
C SER A 405 -21.80 0.93 -12.00
N ILE A 406 -22.83 1.37 -12.73
CA ILE A 406 -22.71 1.86 -14.11
C ILE A 406 -23.08 3.36 -14.11
N PRO A 407 -22.09 4.29 -14.25
CA PRO A 407 -22.38 5.72 -14.22
C PRO A 407 -23.13 6.17 -15.48
N GLU A 408 -23.85 7.29 -15.37
CA GLU A 408 -24.46 8.00 -16.50
C GLU A 408 -23.42 8.25 -17.62
N GLY A 409 -23.83 8.07 -18.86
CA GLY A 409 -22.96 8.13 -20.06
C GLY A 409 -22.28 6.81 -20.39
N LYS A 410 -22.51 5.77 -19.58
CA LYS A 410 -22.03 4.39 -19.79
C LYS A 410 -23.19 3.39 -19.91
N GLU A 411 -24.40 3.88 -20.24
CA GLU A 411 -25.58 3.04 -20.44
C GLU A 411 -25.37 2.06 -21.56
N GLY A 412 -25.95 0.86 -21.42
CA GLY A 412 -25.91 -0.15 -22.47
C GLY A 412 -25.91 -1.56 -21.93
N THR A 413 -25.78 -2.50 -22.86
CA THR A 413 -25.69 -3.92 -22.53
C THR A 413 -24.24 -4.37 -22.51
N ARG A 414 -23.85 -5.08 -21.46
CA ARG A 414 -22.56 -5.76 -21.33
C ARG A 414 -22.79 -7.23 -21.07
N THR A 415 -22.03 -8.08 -21.75
CA THR A 415 -22.07 -9.52 -21.52
C THR A 415 -20.69 -10.08 -21.21
N LEU A 416 -20.67 -11.12 -20.37
CA LEU A 416 -19.51 -11.97 -20.15
C LEU A 416 -19.98 -13.42 -20.25
N GLU A 417 -19.67 -14.08 -21.36
CA GLU A 417 -20.06 -15.45 -21.61
C GLU A 417 -18.95 -16.43 -21.21
N GLY A 418 -19.32 -17.51 -20.52
CA GLY A 418 -18.39 -18.56 -20.12
C GLY A 418 -17.46 -18.21 -18.97
N LEU A 419 -17.87 -17.33 -18.04
CA LEU A 419 -17.15 -17.15 -16.77
C LEU A 419 -17.11 -18.49 -16.02
N LYS A 420 -15.91 -18.97 -15.74
CA LYS A 420 -15.70 -20.17 -14.92
C LYS A 420 -15.77 -19.78 -13.45
N TYR A 421 -16.53 -20.53 -12.66
CA TYR A 421 -16.54 -20.44 -11.20
C TYR A 421 -16.83 -21.81 -10.63
N ARG A 422 -15.89 -22.36 -9.89
CA ARG A 422 -15.99 -23.73 -9.33
C ARG A 422 -16.44 -24.77 -10.37
N ASN A 423 -17.63 -25.34 -10.23
CA ASN A 423 -18.16 -26.37 -11.12
C ASN A 423 -19.16 -25.82 -12.17
N MET A 424 -19.27 -24.50 -12.31
CA MET A 424 -20.21 -23.86 -13.22
C MET A 424 -19.53 -22.98 -14.26
N LEU A 425 -20.28 -22.72 -15.34
CA LEU A 425 -20.01 -21.70 -16.34
C LEU A 425 -21.16 -20.71 -16.29
N LEU A 426 -20.87 -19.42 -16.16
CA LEU A 426 -21.89 -18.37 -16.12
C LEU A 426 -21.85 -17.52 -17.39
N ASP A 427 -23.03 -17.31 -17.99
CA ASP A 427 -23.27 -16.30 -19.01
C ASP A 427 -23.99 -15.13 -18.35
N ILE A 428 -23.28 -14.02 -18.18
CA ILE A 428 -23.77 -12.85 -17.46
C ILE A 428 -24.13 -11.76 -18.46
N CYS A 429 -25.32 -11.15 -18.30
CA CYS A 429 -25.76 -10.00 -19.05
C CYS A 429 -26.23 -8.92 -18.09
N VAL A 430 -25.63 -7.73 -18.19
CA VAL A 430 -26.03 -6.54 -17.40
C VAL A 430 -26.49 -5.45 -18.36
N GLU A 431 -27.67 -4.88 -18.12
CA GLU A 431 -28.28 -3.87 -18.96
C GLU A 431 -28.74 -2.67 -18.12
N GLY A 432 -28.49 -1.47 -18.62
CA GLY A 432 -28.93 -0.21 -18.02
C GLY A 432 -27.80 0.66 -17.49
N ALA A 433 -28.14 1.55 -16.54
CA ALA A 433 -27.25 2.43 -15.81
C ALA A 433 -27.72 2.60 -14.35
N GLY A 434 -26.79 2.95 -13.46
CA GLY A 434 -27.04 3.11 -12.02
C GLY A 434 -26.50 1.95 -11.18
N SER A 435 -27.01 1.82 -9.97
CA SER A 435 -26.60 0.78 -9.01
C SER A 435 -27.76 0.01 -8.38
N VAL A 436 -29.00 0.36 -8.74
CA VAL A 436 -30.19 -0.34 -8.23
C VAL A 436 -30.56 -1.45 -9.19
N ILE A 437 -30.54 -2.70 -8.74
CA ILE A 437 -30.99 -3.84 -9.50
C ILE A 437 -32.52 -3.81 -9.52
N SER A 438 -33.11 -3.56 -10.69
CA SER A 438 -34.56 -3.55 -10.90
C SER A 438 -35.11 -4.91 -11.36
N GLY A 439 -34.23 -5.81 -11.78
CA GLY A 439 -34.57 -7.16 -12.17
C GLY A 439 -33.34 -8.06 -12.18
N PHE A 440 -33.48 -9.26 -11.63
CA PHE A 440 -32.47 -10.31 -11.66
C PHE A 440 -33.12 -11.65 -12.03
N THR A 441 -32.53 -12.36 -12.98
CA THR A 441 -32.99 -13.72 -13.32
C THR A 441 -31.80 -14.67 -13.37
N LEU A 442 -32.02 -15.89 -12.87
CA LEU A 442 -31.13 -17.03 -13.03
C LEU A 442 -31.87 -18.09 -13.86
N ASP A 443 -31.34 -18.43 -15.03
CA ASP A 443 -31.95 -19.35 -16.02
C ASP A 443 -33.39 -18.97 -16.38
N GLY A 444 -33.65 -17.67 -16.48
CA GLY A 444 -34.97 -17.11 -16.80
C GLY A 444 -35.94 -17.08 -15.61
N SER A 445 -35.57 -17.63 -14.45
CA SER A 445 -36.37 -17.56 -13.22
C SER A 445 -36.04 -16.29 -12.43
N PRO A 446 -37.02 -15.41 -12.15
CA PRO A 446 -36.76 -14.20 -11.40
C PRO A 446 -36.40 -14.48 -9.94
N SER A 447 -35.54 -13.64 -9.37
CA SER A 447 -35.19 -13.67 -7.95
C SER A 447 -35.05 -12.24 -7.41
N ASP A 448 -35.43 -12.04 -6.16
CA ASP A 448 -35.25 -10.76 -5.46
C ASP A 448 -33.83 -10.62 -4.89
N ASP A 449 -33.08 -11.74 -4.76
CA ASP A 449 -31.66 -11.75 -4.37
C ASP A 449 -30.79 -11.93 -5.61
N ALA A 450 -29.92 -10.99 -5.85
CA ALA A 450 -28.95 -11.03 -6.97
C ALA A 450 -27.76 -11.94 -6.60
N PHE A 451 -28.04 -13.23 -6.45
CA PHE A 451 -27.13 -14.23 -5.93
C PHE A 451 -27.15 -15.53 -6.74
N VAL A 452 -25.96 -16.08 -6.99
CA VAL A 452 -25.75 -17.39 -7.61
C VAL A 452 -25.00 -18.28 -6.62
N PRO A 453 -25.63 -19.34 -6.09
CA PRO A 453 -25.00 -20.21 -5.09
C PRO A 453 -23.89 -21.08 -5.72
N ASP A 454 -22.84 -21.35 -4.94
CA ASP A 454 -21.67 -22.14 -5.34
C ASP A 454 -21.94 -23.63 -5.58
N THR A 455 -23.14 -24.10 -5.19
CA THR A 455 -23.58 -25.49 -5.32
C THR A 455 -24.07 -25.84 -6.73
N LEU A 456 -24.26 -24.85 -7.61
CA LEU A 456 -24.70 -25.09 -8.99
C LEU A 456 -23.61 -25.78 -9.82
N VAL A 457 -24.04 -26.53 -10.82
CA VAL A 457 -23.17 -27.31 -11.73
C VAL A 457 -23.63 -27.13 -13.16
N GLY A 458 -22.70 -26.92 -14.09
CA GLY A 458 -23.01 -26.77 -15.50
C GLY A 458 -23.11 -25.32 -15.96
N ARG A 459 -23.83 -25.07 -17.06
CA ARG A 459 -23.93 -23.72 -17.63
C ARG A 459 -25.24 -23.06 -17.22
N HIS A 460 -25.12 -21.83 -16.68
CA HIS A 460 -26.24 -21.04 -16.19
C HIS A 460 -26.19 -19.64 -16.79
N LYS A 461 -27.36 -19.01 -16.92
CA LYS A 461 -27.50 -17.65 -17.46
C LYS A 461 -28.03 -16.70 -16.40
N VAL A 462 -27.30 -15.62 -16.20
CA VAL A 462 -27.67 -14.49 -15.31
C VAL A 462 -28.02 -13.28 -16.17
N VAL A 463 -29.18 -12.65 -15.91
CA VAL A 463 -29.55 -11.37 -16.53
C VAL A 463 -29.91 -10.39 -15.45
N ILE A 464 -29.31 -9.20 -15.51
CA ILE A 464 -29.41 -8.14 -14.50
C ILE A 464 -29.84 -6.86 -15.21
N ASN A 465 -30.94 -6.25 -14.77
CA ASN A 465 -31.37 -4.93 -15.19
C ASN A 465 -31.07 -3.92 -14.09
N VAL A 466 -30.39 -2.84 -14.43
CA VAL A 466 -29.93 -1.80 -13.51
C VAL A 466 -30.59 -0.48 -13.85
N ILE A 467 -31.01 0.24 -12.84
CA ILE A 467 -31.56 1.59 -12.95
C ILE A 467 -30.88 2.55 -11.99
N GLU A 468 -30.94 3.83 -12.26
CA GLU A 468 -30.51 4.87 -11.36
C GLU A 468 -31.40 4.94 -10.11
N ASP A 469 -30.80 5.26 -8.97
CA ASP A 469 -31.53 5.68 -7.77
C ASP A 469 -31.87 7.18 -7.90
N PRO A 470 -33.15 7.56 -8.05
CA PRO A 470 -33.53 8.97 -8.20
C PRO A 470 -33.26 9.81 -6.94
N SER A 471 -32.99 9.16 -5.81
CA SER A 471 -32.62 9.82 -4.54
C SER A 471 -31.10 9.95 -4.34
N HIS A 472 -30.32 9.40 -5.25
CA HIS A 472 -28.86 9.40 -5.14
C HIS A 472 -28.30 10.83 -5.26
N VAL A 473 -27.36 11.15 -4.37
CA VAL A 473 -26.59 12.39 -4.41
C VAL A 473 -25.13 12.05 -4.62
N ASP A 474 -24.58 12.45 -5.75
CA ASP A 474 -23.18 12.17 -6.09
C ASP A 474 -22.19 12.83 -5.10
N ILE A 475 -21.07 12.16 -4.85
CA ILE A 475 -19.95 12.70 -4.11
C ILE A 475 -18.92 13.20 -5.14
N PRO A 476 -18.79 14.52 -5.34
CA PRO A 476 -17.86 15.06 -6.33
C PRO A 476 -16.41 14.86 -5.88
N VAL A 477 -15.53 14.55 -6.83
CA VAL A 477 -14.09 14.41 -6.56
C VAL A 477 -13.36 15.75 -6.74
N PRO A 478 -12.43 16.13 -5.84
CA PRO A 478 -11.72 17.40 -5.92
C PRO A 478 -10.55 17.32 -6.90
N VAL A 479 -10.76 17.71 -8.16
CA VAL A 479 -9.67 17.82 -9.13
C VAL A 479 -8.77 18.99 -8.74
N ARG A 480 -7.48 18.73 -8.51
CA ARG A 480 -6.47 19.70 -8.11
C ARG A 480 -5.34 19.79 -9.12
N PRO A 481 -4.78 21.00 -9.33
CA PRO A 481 -3.58 21.14 -10.14
C PRO A 481 -2.40 20.45 -9.46
N TYR A 482 -1.36 20.14 -10.24
CA TYR A 482 -0.08 19.69 -9.70
C TYR A 482 0.42 20.67 -8.65
N THR A 483 0.65 20.18 -7.44
CA THR A 483 1.06 20.97 -6.28
C THR A 483 2.23 20.30 -5.60
N VAL A 484 3.29 21.05 -5.36
CA VAL A 484 4.49 20.57 -4.66
C VAL A 484 4.57 21.13 -3.24
N ASP A 485 5.22 20.38 -2.38
CA ASP A 485 5.55 20.82 -1.03
C ASP A 485 6.70 21.85 -1.02
N LEU A 486 6.99 22.36 0.18
CA LEU A 486 8.19 23.16 0.43
C LEU A 486 9.39 22.25 0.75
N PRO A 487 10.63 22.69 0.52
CA PRO A 487 11.83 22.00 0.99
C PRO A 487 11.77 21.72 2.50
N THR A 488 12.25 20.55 2.91
CA THR A 488 12.35 20.19 4.33
C THR A 488 13.35 21.09 5.04
N PRO A 489 12.99 21.77 6.17
CA PRO A 489 13.93 22.58 6.90
C PRO A 489 15.12 21.76 7.45
N GLU A 490 16.32 22.25 7.25
CA GLU A 490 17.53 21.67 7.86
C GLU A 490 17.79 22.35 9.20
N THR A 491 17.78 21.58 10.28
CA THR A 491 17.87 22.10 11.65
C THR A 491 19.21 21.81 12.29
N VAL A 492 19.72 22.78 13.05
CA VAL A 492 20.93 22.65 13.87
C VAL A 492 20.62 23.05 15.31
N LEU A 493 21.05 22.21 16.27
CA LEU A 493 20.91 22.48 17.69
C LEU A 493 22.21 23.08 18.27
N GLU A 494 22.21 24.37 18.56
CA GLU A 494 23.30 25.09 19.24
C GLU A 494 22.95 25.38 20.70
N GLY A 495 23.45 24.57 21.60
CA GLY A 495 23.18 24.66 23.02
C GLY A 495 21.70 24.51 23.36
N ARG A 496 20.98 25.60 23.53
CA ARG A 496 19.52 25.65 23.76
C ARG A 496 18.76 26.35 22.65
N SER A 497 19.36 26.59 21.50
CA SER A 497 18.73 27.23 20.35
C SER A 497 18.67 26.26 19.21
N LEU A 498 17.46 25.96 18.76
CA LEU A 498 17.21 25.27 17.49
C LEU A 498 17.20 26.34 16.40
N LYS A 499 18.01 26.16 15.37
CA LYS A 499 18.10 27.09 14.23
C LYS A 499 17.87 26.33 12.92
N TRP A 500 17.36 27.01 11.91
CA TRP A 500 17.18 26.46 10.56
C TRP A 500 17.35 27.52 9.50
N THR A 501 17.62 27.09 8.26
CA THR A 501 17.72 27.99 7.10
C THR A 501 16.33 28.44 6.67
N ALA A 502 16.18 29.71 6.31
CA ALA A 502 14.95 30.24 5.75
C ALA A 502 14.57 29.48 4.47
N ILE A 503 13.31 29.11 4.34
CA ILE A 503 12.76 28.44 3.16
C ILE A 503 11.99 29.47 2.34
N ASP A 504 12.31 29.56 1.07
CA ASP A 504 11.62 30.44 0.12
C ASP A 504 10.13 30.05 0.05
N ASN A 505 9.25 31.06 0.01
CA ASN A 505 7.81 30.91 0.02
C ASN A 505 7.21 30.28 1.31
N ALA A 506 7.97 30.11 2.36
CA ALA A 506 7.38 29.75 3.65
C ALA A 506 6.68 30.98 4.28
N MET A 507 5.38 30.88 4.54
CA MET A 507 4.63 31.90 5.26
C MET A 507 4.98 31.89 6.76
N HIS A 508 5.14 30.69 7.32
CA HIS A 508 5.54 30.49 8.72
C HIS A 508 6.14 29.08 8.90
N TYR A 509 6.68 28.83 10.08
CA TYR A 509 7.18 27.54 10.51
C TYR A 509 6.37 27.03 11.71
N LYS A 510 6.08 25.73 11.70
CA LYS A 510 5.59 25.00 12.87
C LYS A 510 6.79 24.39 13.58
N VAL A 511 7.03 24.77 14.83
CA VAL A 511 8.01 24.09 15.69
C VAL A 511 7.28 23.00 16.44
N LEU A 512 7.68 21.75 16.22
CA LEU A 512 7.14 20.59 16.93
C LEU A 512 7.99 20.29 18.16
N ARG A 513 7.34 19.78 19.19
CA ARG A 513 7.99 19.15 20.34
C ARG A 513 7.31 17.82 20.63
N ASN A 514 8.09 16.76 20.63
CA ASN A 514 7.60 15.40 20.83
C ASN A 514 6.47 15.05 19.83
N GLY A 515 6.70 15.36 18.56
CA GLY A 515 5.76 15.07 17.47
C GLY A 515 4.52 15.98 17.40
N ARG A 516 4.34 16.90 18.34
CA ARG A 516 3.16 17.80 18.41
C ARG A 516 3.54 19.26 18.22
N GLU A 517 2.70 20.00 17.50
CA GLU A 517 2.89 21.45 17.32
C GLU A 517 2.97 22.16 18.68
N LEU A 518 4.05 22.91 18.88
CA LEU A 518 4.30 23.71 20.07
C LEU A 518 4.01 25.18 19.82
N VAL A 519 4.45 25.72 18.68
CA VAL A 519 4.31 27.14 18.32
C VAL A 519 4.47 27.31 16.81
N ARG A 520 3.82 28.34 16.28
CA ARG A 520 4.07 28.89 14.94
C ARG A 520 4.91 30.15 15.04
N THR A 521 5.87 30.31 14.13
CA THR A 521 6.78 31.47 14.09
C THR A 521 7.19 31.80 12.67
N THR A 522 7.51 33.04 12.40
CA THR A 522 8.18 33.48 11.17
C THR A 522 9.72 33.57 11.34
N ASP A 523 10.20 33.45 12.58
CA ASP A 523 11.63 33.40 12.86
C ASP A 523 12.25 32.08 12.36
N THR A 524 13.54 32.06 12.12
CA THR A 524 14.35 30.91 11.76
C THR A 524 15.13 30.32 12.93
N SER A 525 14.69 30.61 14.16
CA SER A 525 15.27 30.07 15.38
C SER A 525 14.25 29.96 16.51
N PHE A 526 14.46 28.97 17.39
CA PHE A 526 13.60 28.78 18.56
C PHE A 526 14.41 28.37 19.78
N LYS A 527 14.19 29.09 20.92
CA LYS A 527 14.88 28.82 22.19
C LYS A 527 14.21 27.71 22.97
N LEU A 528 14.92 26.59 23.18
CA LEU A 528 14.44 25.43 23.90
C LEU A 528 14.33 25.67 25.40
N ARG A 529 13.13 25.59 25.95
CA ARG A 529 12.85 25.77 27.38
C ARG A 529 12.66 24.46 28.13
N ARG A 530 12.23 23.40 27.44
CA ARG A 530 11.91 22.07 27.99
C ARG A 530 12.66 21.00 27.24
N LYS A 531 12.92 19.88 27.91
CA LYS A 531 13.48 18.69 27.27
C LYS A 531 12.45 18.06 26.35
N GLY A 532 12.91 17.44 25.31
CA GLY A 532 12.08 16.80 24.31
C GLY A 532 12.83 16.62 23.00
N GLU A 533 12.18 16.04 22.05
CA GLU A 533 12.62 15.96 20.65
C GLU A 533 11.93 17.09 19.88
N TYR A 534 12.68 17.80 19.07
CA TYR A 534 12.20 18.97 18.34
C TYR A 534 12.43 18.81 16.84
N SER A 535 11.47 19.25 16.06
CA SER A 535 11.54 19.35 14.60
C SER A 535 10.78 20.57 14.09
N VAL A 536 10.96 20.90 12.83
CA VAL A 536 10.39 22.09 12.19
C VAL A 536 9.74 21.69 10.88
N ILE A 537 8.56 22.25 10.60
CA ILE A 537 7.83 22.13 9.34
C ILE A 537 7.67 23.54 8.76
N ALA A 538 7.98 23.73 7.49
CA ALA A 538 7.67 24.94 6.74
C ALA A 538 6.26 24.85 6.16
N VAL A 539 5.51 25.97 6.17
CA VAL A 539 4.13 26.04 5.68
C VAL A 539 4.02 27.17 4.66
N SER A 540 3.51 26.86 3.47
CA SER A 540 3.27 27.84 2.40
C SER A 540 2.04 28.73 2.69
N PRO A 541 1.83 29.83 1.94
CA PRO A 541 0.61 30.64 2.02
C PRO A 541 -0.67 29.86 1.77
N ASP A 542 -0.63 28.83 0.94
CA ASP A 542 -1.77 27.95 0.62
C ASP A 542 -1.94 26.81 1.62
N GLY A 543 -1.16 26.80 2.71
CA GLY A 543 -1.25 25.80 3.76
C GLY A 543 -0.60 24.44 3.44
N VAL A 544 0.19 24.37 2.36
CA VAL A 544 0.96 23.17 2.03
C VAL A 544 2.17 23.07 2.97
N GLU A 545 2.32 21.90 3.59
CA GLU A 545 3.37 21.62 4.56
C GLU A 545 4.55 20.87 3.91
N SER A 546 5.77 21.25 4.29
CA SER A 546 6.96 20.44 4.01
C SER A 546 6.92 19.14 4.83
N PHE A 547 7.83 18.21 4.55
CA PHE A 547 8.18 17.22 5.57
C PHE A 547 8.76 17.90 6.82
N MET A 548 8.66 17.26 7.98
CA MET A 548 9.34 17.74 9.16
C MET A 548 10.86 17.55 9.03
N SER A 549 11.61 18.45 9.60
CA SER A 549 13.06 18.36 9.70
C SER A 549 13.51 17.10 10.45
N GLU A 550 14.76 16.69 10.26
CA GLU A 550 15.35 15.65 11.10
C GLU A 550 15.15 15.98 12.59
N PRO A 551 14.63 15.01 13.39
CA PRO A 551 14.37 15.25 14.80
C PRO A 551 15.64 15.51 15.62
N CYS A 552 15.67 16.62 16.35
CA CYS A 552 16.77 17.03 17.23
C CYS A 552 16.44 16.71 18.69
N GLY A 553 17.15 15.78 19.29
CA GLY A 553 16.95 15.38 20.69
C GLY A 553 17.61 16.35 21.69
N PHE A 554 16.81 17.10 22.48
CA PHE A 554 17.26 17.87 23.61
C PHE A 554 16.95 17.14 24.92
N PHE A 555 17.71 16.05 25.19
CA PHE A 555 17.55 15.19 26.35
C PHE A 555 18.81 15.17 27.24
N LYS A 556 18.66 14.54 28.40
CA LYS A 556 19.78 14.08 29.21
C LYS A 556 19.78 12.56 29.14
N THR A 557 20.86 11.98 28.69
CA THR A 557 21.09 10.54 28.80
C THR A 557 21.01 10.14 30.26
N VAL A 558 20.24 9.09 30.57
CA VAL A 558 20.00 8.64 31.93
C VAL A 558 20.91 7.47 32.28
N VAL A 559 21.08 6.55 31.33
CA VAL A 559 21.91 5.35 31.48
C VAL A 559 22.60 5.06 30.15
N SER A 560 23.85 4.67 30.21
CA SER A 560 24.60 4.04 29.13
C SER A 560 25.27 2.80 29.70
N GLY A 561 25.13 1.68 29.00
CA GLY A 561 25.76 0.41 29.40
C GLY A 561 26.44 -0.23 28.18
N GLU A 562 27.49 -1.02 28.42
CA GLU A 562 28.23 -1.70 27.37
C GLU A 562 27.78 -3.16 27.27
N PHE A 563 27.57 -3.65 26.06
CA PHE A 563 27.20 -5.03 25.76
C PHE A 563 28.43 -5.88 25.35
N GLY A 564 29.17 -5.43 24.37
CA GLY A 564 30.40 -6.08 23.90
C GLY A 564 30.23 -7.50 23.36
N GLN A 565 29.06 -7.85 22.81
CA GLN A 565 28.78 -9.21 22.31
C GLN A 565 28.24 -9.26 20.89
N ASP A 566 28.67 -10.31 20.22
CA ASP A 566 28.23 -10.69 18.88
C ASP A 566 26.97 -11.57 18.96
N LEU A 567 25.84 -11.06 18.51
CA LEU A 567 24.51 -11.74 18.52
C LEU A 567 24.21 -12.33 17.14
N ASN A 568 25.07 -13.21 16.63
CA ASN A 568 25.01 -13.66 15.24
C ASN A 568 24.41 -15.05 15.04
N LYS A 569 24.00 -15.74 16.10
CA LYS A 569 23.37 -17.06 16.01
C LYS A 569 21.96 -16.99 16.58
N SER A 570 21.01 -17.55 15.85
CA SER A 570 19.66 -17.76 16.39
C SER A 570 19.73 -18.46 17.74
N GLY A 571 18.96 -18.00 18.71
CA GLY A 571 18.99 -18.44 20.10
C GLY A 571 20.01 -17.71 20.98
N SER A 572 20.90 -16.85 20.43
CA SER A 572 21.84 -16.08 21.24
C SER A 572 21.16 -15.00 22.07
N THR A 573 21.75 -14.67 23.23
CA THR A 573 21.21 -13.66 24.15
C THR A 573 22.36 -12.85 24.75
N SER A 574 22.21 -11.52 24.75
CA SER A 574 23.10 -10.63 25.49
C SER A 574 22.34 -9.97 26.64
N VAL A 575 22.95 -9.86 27.80
CA VAL A 575 22.33 -9.42 29.04
C VAL A 575 23.03 -8.20 29.60
N ILE A 576 22.29 -7.20 30.05
CA ILE A 576 22.77 -6.06 30.82
C ILE A 576 21.85 -5.78 31.98
N GLU A 577 22.40 -5.43 33.14
CA GLU A 577 21.68 -4.90 34.28
C GLU A 577 21.75 -3.38 34.31
N VAL A 578 20.58 -2.73 34.39
CA VAL A 578 20.47 -1.27 34.48
C VAL A 578 19.76 -0.86 35.78
N ARG A 579 20.19 0.24 36.38
CA ARG A 579 19.54 0.80 37.57
C ARG A 579 18.78 2.08 37.21
N ILE A 580 17.47 2.00 37.27
CA ILE A 580 16.55 3.11 37.02
C ILE A 580 16.32 3.89 38.33
N ARG A 581 16.61 5.19 38.32
CA ARG A 581 16.47 6.06 39.49
C ARG A 581 15.07 6.65 39.63
N ARG A 582 14.31 6.77 38.56
CA ARG A 582 12.96 7.39 38.51
C ARG A 582 12.09 6.60 37.55
N SER A 583 10.90 6.18 37.99
CA SER A 583 9.90 5.55 37.12
C SER A 583 9.48 6.46 35.97
N GLY A 584 9.12 5.89 34.82
CA GLY A 584 8.64 6.61 33.65
C GLY A 584 8.83 5.81 32.36
N THR A 585 8.47 6.44 31.24
CA THR A 585 8.76 5.92 29.92
C THR A 585 10.19 6.28 29.53
N TYR A 586 10.89 5.30 29.01
CA TYR A 586 12.26 5.42 28.53
C TYR A 586 12.34 5.00 27.07
N SER A 587 12.94 5.83 26.24
CA SER A 587 13.34 5.47 24.89
C SER A 587 14.73 4.82 24.93
N LEU A 588 14.81 3.62 24.38
CA LEU A 588 16.01 2.81 24.29
C LEU A 588 16.47 2.70 22.85
N LYS A 589 17.78 2.82 22.63
CA LYS A 589 18.42 2.53 21.34
C LYS A 589 19.79 1.90 21.59
N PHE A 590 20.22 1.10 20.65
CA PHE A 590 21.47 0.35 20.75
C PHE A 590 22.50 0.92 19.78
N LEU A 591 23.71 1.16 20.27
CA LEU A 591 24.85 1.47 19.42
C LEU A 591 25.36 0.15 18.83
N TYR A 592 25.39 0.06 17.53
CA TYR A 592 25.75 -1.16 16.82
C TYR A 592 26.67 -0.88 15.62
N SER A 593 27.29 -1.92 15.11
CA SER A 593 27.89 -1.96 13.77
C SER A 593 27.31 -3.11 12.96
N ASN A 594 27.13 -2.87 11.67
CA ASN A 594 26.68 -3.82 10.67
C ASN A 594 27.38 -3.49 9.35
N GLY A 595 28.46 -4.19 9.07
CA GLY A 595 29.33 -3.99 7.92
C GLY A 595 29.01 -4.91 6.73
N ASN A 596 27.78 -5.38 6.60
CA ASN A 596 27.38 -6.35 5.56
C ASN A 596 27.19 -5.74 4.16
N GLY A 597 27.37 -4.44 3.97
CA GLY A 597 27.27 -3.78 2.68
C GLY A 597 26.68 -2.37 2.72
N GLU A 598 26.44 -1.83 1.56
CA GLU A 598 25.88 -0.48 1.39
C GLU A 598 24.45 -0.42 1.92
N VAL A 599 24.10 0.74 2.47
CA VAL A 599 22.72 1.06 2.90
C VAL A 599 21.79 0.95 1.71
N GLU A 600 20.61 0.39 1.92
CA GLU A 600 19.57 0.22 0.91
C GLU A 600 19.83 -0.84 -0.17
N TYR A 601 20.93 -1.59 -0.09
CA TYR A 601 21.20 -2.71 -0.98
C TYR A 601 20.96 -4.05 -0.30
N HIS A 602 20.09 -4.89 -0.88
CA HIS A 602 19.80 -6.25 -0.44
C HIS A 602 19.33 -6.40 1.02
N ASN A 603 18.94 -5.29 1.65
CA ASN A 603 18.41 -5.22 3.02
C ASN A 603 18.99 -6.25 4.00
N LYS A 604 20.29 -6.20 4.24
CA LYS A 604 21.01 -7.06 5.21
C LYS A 604 20.85 -6.52 6.64
N CYS A 605 19.63 -6.15 6.99
CA CYS A 605 19.27 -5.57 8.27
C CYS A 605 19.16 -6.67 9.33
N ALA A 606 19.88 -6.53 10.43
CA ALA A 606 19.74 -7.40 11.58
C ALA A 606 18.59 -6.93 12.48
N THR A 607 17.79 -7.87 12.97
CA THR A 607 16.69 -7.63 13.90
C THR A 607 16.89 -8.42 15.18
N ARG A 608 16.70 -7.77 16.35
CA ARG A 608 16.83 -8.41 17.68
C ARG A 608 15.70 -7.94 18.59
N THR A 609 15.18 -8.84 19.41
CA THR A 609 14.08 -8.54 20.34
C THR A 609 14.60 -8.20 21.72
N LEU A 610 14.16 -7.06 22.26
CA LEU A 610 14.43 -6.63 23.63
C LEU A 610 13.43 -7.27 24.59
N TYR A 611 13.97 -7.89 25.63
CA TYR A 611 13.23 -8.33 26.82
C TYR A 611 13.66 -7.50 28.02
N VAL A 612 12.71 -7.10 28.84
CA VAL A 612 12.96 -6.44 30.12
C VAL A 612 12.29 -7.25 31.23
N ASP A 613 13.08 -7.70 32.18
CA ASP A 613 12.63 -8.55 33.29
C ASP A 613 11.84 -9.79 32.82
N GLY A 614 12.30 -10.37 31.70
CA GLY A 614 11.70 -11.56 31.08
C GLY A 614 10.52 -11.28 30.11
N ASN A 615 10.03 -10.04 30.03
CA ASN A 615 8.90 -9.69 29.15
C ASN A 615 9.39 -9.10 27.82
N PRO A 616 8.88 -9.53 26.66
CA PRO A 616 9.22 -8.96 25.37
C PRO A 616 8.68 -7.53 25.25
N CYS A 617 9.53 -6.60 24.81
CA CYS A 617 9.20 -5.20 24.65
C CYS A 617 9.07 -4.76 23.19
N GLY A 618 9.60 -5.54 22.25
CA GLY A 618 9.60 -5.26 20.82
C GLY A 618 10.97 -5.54 20.20
N ALA A 619 11.02 -5.51 18.87
CA ALA A 619 12.23 -5.69 18.12
C ALA A 619 12.89 -4.36 17.72
N VAL A 620 14.21 -4.35 17.63
CA VAL A 620 15.02 -3.25 17.09
C VAL A 620 15.62 -3.68 15.76
N ALA A 621 15.60 -2.77 14.80
CA ALA A 621 16.26 -2.94 13.51
C ALA A 621 17.64 -2.25 13.51
N MET A 622 18.61 -2.94 12.92
CA MET A 622 20.01 -2.55 12.80
C MET A 622 20.48 -2.72 11.35
N PRO A 623 20.06 -1.83 10.44
CA PRO A 623 20.43 -1.89 9.03
C PRO A 623 21.95 -1.87 8.84
N GLN A 624 22.39 -2.41 7.69
CA GLN A 624 23.79 -2.28 7.26
C GLN A 624 24.17 -0.80 7.09
N ARG A 625 25.47 -0.51 7.31
CA ARG A 625 26.01 0.85 7.35
C ARG A 625 27.21 1.05 6.42
N GLY A 626 27.46 0.15 5.51
CA GLY A 626 28.62 0.08 4.64
C GLY A 626 29.39 -1.22 4.88
N THR A 627 30.64 -1.29 4.41
CA THR A 627 31.49 -2.47 4.55
C THR A 627 32.44 -2.41 5.76
N ASP A 628 32.50 -1.27 6.47
CA ASP A 628 33.35 -1.07 7.64
C ASP A 628 32.63 -1.47 8.93
N TRP A 629 33.08 -2.54 9.57
CA TRP A 629 32.58 -3.00 10.86
C TRP A 629 32.96 -2.09 12.05
N ASN A 630 33.77 -1.07 11.85
CA ASN A 630 34.04 -0.03 12.85
C ASN A 630 33.09 1.14 12.77
N ASP A 631 32.34 1.28 11.66
CA ASP A 631 31.28 2.29 11.56
C ASP A 631 30.14 1.92 12.51
N ARG A 632 29.85 2.83 13.44
CA ARG A 632 28.85 2.64 14.50
C ARG A 632 27.70 3.62 14.34
N GLY A 633 26.49 3.10 14.47
CA GLY A 633 25.25 3.89 14.44
C GLY A 633 24.25 3.43 15.48
N TRP A 634 23.16 4.18 15.59
CA TRP A 634 22.07 3.84 16.50
C TRP A 634 20.98 3.03 15.77
N SER A 635 20.45 2.01 16.44
CA SER A 635 19.30 1.22 16.00
C SER A 635 18.02 2.05 15.98
N THR A 636 16.92 1.44 15.54
CA THR A 636 15.56 1.94 15.83
C THR A 636 15.37 2.11 17.35
N CYS A 637 14.44 2.98 17.75
CA CYS A 637 14.10 3.21 19.15
C CYS A 637 12.95 2.31 19.62
N LEU A 638 13.01 1.91 20.90
CA LEU A 638 11.87 1.30 21.61
C LEU A 638 11.52 2.12 22.84
N ASN A 639 10.22 2.38 23.04
CA ASN A 639 9.71 3.00 24.24
C ASN A 639 9.27 1.94 25.25
N VAL A 640 9.84 1.98 26.46
CA VAL A 640 9.59 0.99 27.52
C VAL A 640 9.25 1.69 28.84
N ASN A 641 8.23 1.21 29.53
CA ASN A 641 7.88 1.69 30.85
C ASN A 641 8.72 0.99 31.91
N LEU A 642 9.60 1.74 32.59
CA LEU A 642 10.48 1.24 33.63
C LEU A 642 10.15 1.84 35.00
N HIS A 643 10.12 1.00 36.01
CA HIS A 643 9.98 1.41 37.40
C HIS A 643 11.33 1.79 38.00
N ARG A 644 11.32 2.49 39.16
CA ARG A 644 12.54 2.69 39.94
C ARG A 644 13.02 1.34 40.48
N GLY A 645 14.27 0.98 40.14
CA GLY A 645 14.84 -0.31 40.59
C GLY A 645 15.98 -0.78 39.69
N ARG A 646 16.36 -2.04 39.87
CA ARG A 646 17.22 -2.75 38.91
C ARG A 646 16.35 -3.47 37.92
N HIS A 647 16.77 -3.47 36.66
CA HIS A 647 16.11 -4.17 35.56
C HIS A 647 17.14 -4.99 34.81
N ARG A 648 16.76 -6.19 34.46
CA ARG A 648 17.53 -7.08 33.60
C ARG A 648 17.01 -6.88 32.16
N MET A 649 17.88 -6.37 31.30
CA MET A 649 17.60 -6.19 29.88
C MET A 649 18.32 -7.27 29.09
N GLU A 650 17.59 -7.97 28.24
CA GLU A 650 18.11 -9.03 27.41
C GLU A 650 17.80 -8.69 25.94
N LEU A 651 18.84 -8.62 25.13
CA LEU A 651 18.68 -8.55 23.68
C LEU A 651 18.84 -9.98 23.15
N ARG A 652 17.78 -10.51 22.56
CA ARG A 652 17.71 -11.90 22.09
C ARG A 652 17.55 -11.95 20.57
N TYR A 653 18.04 -13.05 19.99
CA TYR A 653 17.87 -13.40 18.59
C TYR A 653 17.02 -14.68 18.46
N PRO A 654 15.68 -14.61 18.62
CA PRO A 654 14.78 -15.73 18.36
C PRO A 654 14.59 -15.96 16.86
N GLU A 655 13.96 -17.10 16.50
CA GLU A 655 13.70 -17.49 15.11
C GLU A 655 12.89 -16.42 14.34
N GLN A 656 11.92 -15.77 15.00
CA GLN A 656 11.09 -14.70 14.42
C GLN A 656 11.91 -13.48 13.96
N ASN A 657 13.14 -13.31 14.45
CA ASN A 657 14.04 -12.23 14.03
C ASN A 657 14.93 -12.60 12.85
N ILE A 658 14.90 -13.84 12.35
CA ILE A 658 15.67 -14.23 11.17
C ILE A 658 15.15 -13.44 9.98
N ASN A 659 16.03 -12.62 9.39
CA ASN A 659 15.69 -11.86 8.20
C ASN A 659 15.47 -12.84 7.05
N MET A 660 14.33 -12.75 6.37
CA MET A 660 14.07 -13.53 5.17
C MET A 660 14.79 -12.94 3.97
N ASN A 661 14.95 -13.69 2.90
CA ASN A 661 15.59 -13.29 1.63
C ASN A 661 17.11 -13.12 1.69
N ILE A 662 17.74 -13.18 2.85
CA ILE A 662 19.20 -13.07 3.01
C ILE A 662 19.73 -14.05 4.04
N GLU A 663 20.95 -14.53 3.79
CA GLU A 663 21.67 -15.40 4.73
C GLU A 663 22.42 -14.62 5.82
N GLU A 664 22.72 -13.33 5.56
CA GLU A 664 23.52 -12.48 6.42
C GLU A 664 22.64 -11.62 7.32
N ASP A 665 22.53 -12.00 8.58
CA ASP A 665 21.77 -11.29 9.62
C ASP A 665 22.68 -10.94 10.81
N ARG A 666 23.88 -10.44 10.51
CA ARG A 666 24.92 -10.15 11.48
C ARG A 666 24.91 -8.69 11.92
N ALA A 667 24.95 -8.46 13.23
CA ALA A 667 25.26 -7.16 13.83
C ALA A 667 26.03 -7.31 15.14
N VAL A 668 26.92 -6.37 15.42
CA VAL A 668 27.63 -6.29 16.71
C VAL A 668 27.04 -5.17 17.52
N VAL A 669 26.53 -5.47 18.71
CA VAL A 669 25.96 -4.50 19.63
C VAL A 669 27.00 -4.06 20.65
N HIS A 670 27.25 -2.75 20.74
CA HIS A 670 28.28 -2.17 21.59
C HIS A 670 27.73 -1.63 22.90
N SER A 671 26.64 -0.87 22.85
CA SER A 671 26.07 -0.26 24.05
C SER A 671 24.59 0.06 23.91
N VAL A 672 23.93 0.30 25.03
CA VAL A 672 22.56 0.79 25.08
C VAL A 672 22.51 2.23 25.64
N CYS A 673 21.68 3.06 25.03
CA CYS A 673 21.37 4.40 25.53
C CYS A 673 19.89 4.46 25.93
N LEU A 674 19.66 4.89 27.17
CA LEU A 674 18.33 5.13 27.72
C LEU A 674 18.10 6.61 27.95
N VAL A 675 17.01 7.12 27.44
CA VAL A 675 16.58 8.51 27.63
C VAL A 675 15.17 8.50 28.23
N ARG A 676 14.97 9.20 29.35
CA ARG A 676 13.63 9.34 29.95
C ARG A 676 12.80 10.33 29.16
N THR A 677 11.71 9.87 28.53
CA THR A 677 10.85 10.66 27.64
C THR A 677 9.63 11.24 28.37
N ALA A 678 9.02 10.48 29.27
CA ALA A 678 7.86 10.92 30.02
C ALA A 678 7.95 10.59 31.52
N ARG A 679 7.20 11.35 32.33
CA ARG A 679 6.89 10.97 33.73
C ARG A 679 5.67 10.06 33.70
N ARG A 680 5.72 9.00 34.47
CA ARG A 680 4.53 8.19 34.72
C ARG A 680 3.58 8.92 35.64
#